data_e4754a232ebee94be7835f979820b683
#
_entry.id   e4754a232ebee94be7835f979820b683
#
_cell.length_a   1.000
_cell.length_b   1.000
_cell.length_c   1.000
_cell.angle_alpha   90.00
_cell.angle_beta   90.00
_cell.angle_gamma   90.00
#
_symmetry.space_group_name_H-M   'P 1'
#
loop_
_entity.id
_entity.type
_entity.pdbx_description
1 polymer ?
#
loop_
_entity_poly.entity_id
_entity_poly.type
_entity_poly.pdbx_seq_one_letter_code
_entity_poly.pdbx_strand_id
1 'polypeptide(L)'
;MHLSGHLALLPSLCLFITGTLADFVGPTYPAPLDLSSNASLVAASWKNLSSTLDSYLKNTSKGPGSSSSSTTLSAAEVGNVTFSLGMFSMHDPEASKLQYHHTSSEVAKAAHGTHSVQGDSIYRIASMTKLFTVLGGLLTMTDEDWNRPLTSIIPELASFAAATADSDTDADAVYKTAWDQITPWALACQLAGIARQGIAAADLLVNVILNPTSGANTLATEYGLPPANVSDLGTCLEINCTASSYVQGVMAQPPILEPWTSPAYANNGFILLGIAISKLTGKPMSQIYQQSIFDALDMSSSYSSAPTTKGTSARSVIAGDPELGFAAANGLAISSGGLFSTTHDLAKFGIAILNSTLLPANATRKWMKPTSHTASLTYAVGAPWEIVRYIHPDPRTARTASTASDSATGKVSDLYTKSGDSGYYSSNIVLIPEYGAGFTILSASTNESVRGPVTNLVLDYTTNAVLPALEAQAAQEAKRNFVGTYESESTSTSTSSTLNSSLTIAFNKSTVVGGNGGLSISRWISNGTDVLASPLFGGIRPRLLPSISSKSSAAARSQGSQVAFQASIYPQTNNYAAAAAAGIPGVRGPFTGQWSTNFDWLTVDTVHYDGVGVNLFVFDLDATGSATGVTPAAMKAKLERT
;
A
#
# COMPACT_ATOMS: atom_id res chain seq x y z
N MET A 1 22.98 -37.63 -33.91
CA MET A 1 24.34 -37.39 -33.45
C MET A 1 24.26 -36.51 -32.19
N HIS A 2 24.48 -37.18 -31.06
CA HIS A 2 24.83 -36.67 -29.72
C HIS A 2 24.12 -35.46 -29.14
N LEU A 3 23.05 -35.75 -28.38
CA LEU A 3 22.45 -34.88 -27.34
C LEU A 3 22.72 -35.44 -25.92
N SER A 4 23.85 -36.11 -25.72
CA SER A 4 24.14 -36.78 -24.44
C SER A 4 24.96 -35.92 -23.45
N GLY A 5 25.19 -34.62 -23.76
CA GLY A 5 26.05 -33.74 -22.92
C GLY A 5 25.36 -32.84 -21.93
N HIS A 6 24.04 -32.64 -22.00
CA HIS A 6 23.35 -31.60 -21.22
C HIS A 6 22.60 -32.08 -19.97
N LEU A 7 22.41 -33.39 -19.80
CA LEU A 7 21.72 -33.93 -18.61
C LEU A 7 22.62 -34.02 -17.36
N ALA A 8 23.94 -33.95 -17.53
CA ALA A 8 24.87 -34.05 -16.40
C ALA A 8 25.07 -32.75 -15.60
N LEU A 9 24.56 -31.61 -16.11
CA LEU A 9 24.69 -30.32 -15.43
C LEU A 9 23.53 -30.02 -14.44
N LEU A 10 22.41 -30.72 -14.55
CA LEU A 10 21.25 -30.52 -13.67
C LEU A 10 21.48 -30.96 -12.21
N PRO A 11 22.17 -32.08 -11.89
CA PRO A 11 22.44 -32.44 -10.49
C PRO A 11 23.40 -31.48 -9.80
N SER A 12 24.33 -30.87 -10.53
CA SER A 12 25.33 -29.96 -9.97
C SER A 12 24.73 -28.56 -9.68
N LEU A 13 23.71 -28.13 -10.41
CA LEU A 13 23.04 -26.86 -10.16
C LEU A 13 22.12 -26.94 -8.92
N CYS A 14 21.55 -28.14 -8.65
CA CYS A 14 20.72 -28.36 -7.47
C CYS A 14 21.50 -28.40 -6.15
N LEU A 15 22.82 -28.61 -6.19
CA LEU A 15 23.66 -28.78 -4.98
C LEU A 15 24.15 -27.46 -4.36
N PHE A 16 23.98 -26.32 -5.05
CA PHE A 16 24.49 -25.02 -4.57
C PHE A 16 23.41 -24.03 -4.10
N ILE A 17 22.13 -24.40 -4.17
CA ILE A 17 21.06 -23.51 -3.69
C ILE A 17 20.66 -23.92 -2.28
N THR A 18 21.41 -23.43 -1.31
CA THR A 18 21.11 -23.63 0.10
C THR A 18 20.23 -22.50 0.63
N GLY A 19 18.99 -22.86 0.91
CA GLY A 19 18.14 -22.27 1.94
C GLY A 19 17.84 -20.78 1.92
N THR A 20 16.67 -20.42 1.41
CA THR A 20 16.08 -19.09 1.63
C THR A 20 14.84 -19.18 2.53
N LEU A 21 14.65 -18.17 3.37
CA LEU A 21 13.51 -18.07 4.28
C LEU A 21 12.32 -17.34 3.67
N ALA A 22 12.44 -16.79 2.46
CA ALA A 22 11.40 -16.02 1.80
C ALA A 22 11.03 -16.64 0.44
N ASP A 23 9.74 -16.74 0.18
CA ASP A 23 9.20 -17.06 -1.15
C ASP A 23 9.36 -15.85 -2.10
N PHE A 24 9.06 -16.05 -3.38
CA PHE A 24 8.85 -14.90 -4.26
C PHE A 24 7.71 -14.02 -3.71
N VAL A 25 7.79 -12.72 -3.94
CA VAL A 25 6.79 -11.76 -3.45
C VAL A 25 5.42 -12.12 -4.02
N GLY A 26 4.49 -12.49 -3.14
CA GLY A 26 3.15 -12.88 -3.51
C GLY A 26 2.39 -13.51 -2.35
N PRO A 27 1.08 -13.75 -2.54
CA PRO A 27 0.26 -14.36 -1.51
C PRO A 27 0.65 -15.82 -1.26
N THR A 28 0.60 -16.24 0.00
CA THR A 28 0.74 -17.65 0.39
C THR A 28 -0.50 -18.47 0.01
N TYR A 29 -1.65 -17.81 0.01
CA TYR A 29 -2.96 -18.40 -0.27
C TYR A 29 -3.73 -17.52 -1.25
N PRO A 30 -4.73 -18.06 -1.97
CA PRO A 30 -5.73 -17.22 -2.63
C PRO A 30 -6.36 -16.26 -1.63
N ALA A 31 -6.72 -15.07 -2.11
CA ALA A 31 -7.37 -14.07 -1.27
C ALA A 31 -8.67 -14.61 -0.65
N PRO A 32 -8.97 -14.31 0.62
CA PRO A 32 -10.16 -14.80 1.29
C PRO A 32 -11.43 -14.18 0.69
N LEU A 33 -12.48 -14.97 0.63
CA LEU A 33 -13.78 -14.57 0.05
C LEU A 33 -14.79 -14.16 1.11
N ASP A 34 -14.62 -14.57 2.37
CA ASP A 34 -15.50 -14.28 3.49
C ASP A 34 -14.77 -13.48 4.57
N LEU A 35 -15.04 -12.18 4.65
CA LEU A 35 -14.47 -11.29 5.64
C LEU A 35 -15.50 -10.86 6.70
N SER A 36 -16.81 -10.96 6.40
CA SER A 36 -17.86 -10.30 7.15
C SER A 36 -18.85 -11.24 7.84
N SER A 37 -18.92 -12.50 7.44
CA SER A 37 -19.88 -13.45 8.05
C SER A 37 -19.55 -13.76 9.51
N ASN A 38 -20.53 -14.31 10.25
CA ASN A 38 -20.33 -14.73 11.64
C ASN A 38 -19.27 -15.85 11.80
N ALA A 39 -18.93 -16.56 10.73
CA ALA A 39 -17.89 -17.60 10.71
C ALA A 39 -16.52 -17.05 10.35
N SER A 40 -16.43 -15.80 9.91
CA SER A 40 -15.20 -15.16 9.48
C SER A 40 -14.29 -14.85 10.66
N LEU A 41 -13.02 -15.25 10.53
CA LEU A 41 -11.97 -14.88 11.49
C LEU A 41 -11.69 -13.37 11.45
N VAL A 42 -11.91 -12.72 10.30
CA VAL A 42 -11.74 -11.28 10.15
C VAL A 42 -12.82 -10.52 10.89
N ALA A 43 -14.10 -10.91 10.74
CA ALA A 43 -15.21 -10.33 11.50
C ALA A 43 -15.02 -10.53 13.01
N ALA A 44 -14.58 -11.71 13.44
CA ALA A 44 -14.28 -11.98 14.84
C ALA A 44 -13.15 -11.09 15.39
N SER A 45 -12.07 -10.91 14.60
CA SER A 45 -10.95 -10.04 14.96
C SER A 45 -11.37 -8.56 15.02
N TRP A 46 -12.20 -8.11 14.07
CA TRP A 46 -12.75 -6.76 14.07
C TRP A 46 -13.61 -6.47 15.30
N LYS A 47 -14.45 -7.43 15.69
CA LYS A 47 -15.23 -7.34 16.92
C LYS A 47 -14.34 -7.22 18.16
N ASN A 48 -13.25 -8.00 18.21
CA ASN A 48 -12.28 -7.92 19.30
C ASN A 48 -11.55 -6.57 19.32
N LEU A 49 -11.15 -6.05 18.16
CA LEU A 49 -10.57 -4.70 18.01
C LEU A 49 -11.53 -3.65 18.55
N SER A 50 -12.80 -3.66 18.11
CA SER A 50 -13.83 -2.72 18.58
C SER A 50 -14.01 -2.77 20.09
N SER A 51 -14.07 -3.98 20.66
CA SER A 51 -14.19 -4.16 22.12
C SER A 51 -12.96 -3.68 22.87
N THR A 52 -11.77 -3.82 22.30
CA THR A 52 -10.50 -3.33 22.87
C THR A 52 -10.49 -1.82 22.90
N LEU A 53 -10.85 -1.16 21.78
CA LEU A 53 -10.96 0.30 21.70
C LEU A 53 -12.00 0.84 22.68
N ASP A 54 -13.18 0.22 22.75
CA ASP A 54 -14.22 0.60 23.74
C ASP A 54 -13.73 0.49 25.18
N SER A 55 -13.03 -0.60 25.49
CA SER A 55 -12.49 -0.83 26.84
C SER A 55 -11.39 0.18 27.17
N TYR A 56 -10.54 0.50 26.21
CA TYR A 56 -9.50 1.51 26.36
C TYR A 56 -10.11 2.89 26.59
N LEU A 57 -11.08 3.30 25.79
CA LEU A 57 -11.76 4.59 25.90
C LEU A 57 -12.58 4.75 27.19
N LYS A 58 -13.12 3.65 27.76
CA LYS A 58 -13.85 3.67 29.05
C LYS A 58 -12.94 3.80 30.27
N ASN A 59 -11.67 3.42 30.17
CA ASN A 59 -10.72 3.45 31.29
C ASN A 59 -10.15 4.84 31.61
N THR A 60 -10.87 5.92 31.27
CA THR A 60 -10.49 7.31 31.53
C THR A 60 -10.36 7.67 33.03
N SER A 61 -10.81 6.79 33.94
CA SER A 61 -10.80 7.02 35.39
C SER A 61 -9.47 6.69 36.09
N LYS A 62 -8.49 6.10 35.41
CA LYS A 62 -7.12 6.02 35.90
C LYS A 62 -6.37 7.24 35.40
N GLY A 63 -6.40 8.32 36.20
CA GLY A 63 -5.55 9.47 35.99
C GLY A 63 -4.07 9.07 35.85
N PRO A 64 -3.23 9.92 35.24
CA PRO A 64 -1.84 9.60 35.03
C PRO A 64 -1.21 9.27 36.39
N GLY A 65 -0.84 7.99 36.57
CA GLY A 65 0.01 7.60 37.68
C GLY A 65 1.30 8.42 37.52
N SER A 66 1.60 9.19 38.53
CA SER A 66 2.76 10.08 38.61
C SER A 66 4.06 9.29 38.42
N SER A 67 4.48 9.10 37.19
CA SER A 67 5.87 8.78 36.83
C SER A 67 6.23 9.51 35.55
N SER A 68 6.98 10.54 35.71
CA SER A 68 7.56 11.41 34.70
C SER A 68 8.52 10.64 33.79
N SER A 69 8.06 10.07 32.70
CA SER A 69 8.78 9.75 31.45
C SER A 69 8.03 8.78 30.52
N SER A 70 6.68 8.77 30.54
CA SER A 70 5.92 7.87 29.67
C SER A 70 5.51 8.59 28.39
N THR A 71 6.07 8.19 27.27
CA THR A 71 5.65 8.53 25.89
C THR A 71 4.36 7.83 25.45
N THR A 72 3.61 7.24 26.38
CA THR A 72 2.38 6.51 26.10
C THR A 72 1.17 7.44 26.16
N LEU A 73 0.35 7.44 25.10
CA LEU A 73 -0.93 8.15 25.07
C LEU A 73 -1.86 7.64 26.16
N SER A 74 -2.51 8.55 26.87
CA SER A 74 -3.53 8.21 27.86
C SER A 74 -4.88 7.93 27.19
N ALA A 75 -5.75 7.19 27.85
CA ALA A 75 -7.11 6.96 27.39
C ALA A 75 -7.91 8.29 27.20
N ALA A 76 -7.63 9.30 28.02
CA ALA A 76 -8.23 10.62 27.89
C ALA A 76 -7.78 11.34 26.61
N GLU A 77 -6.50 11.27 26.27
CA GLU A 77 -5.97 11.85 25.02
C GLU A 77 -6.60 11.15 23.81
N VAL A 78 -6.67 9.82 23.79
CA VAL A 78 -7.33 9.08 22.70
C VAL A 78 -8.82 9.43 22.64
N GLY A 79 -9.51 9.54 23.78
CA GLY A 79 -10.94 9.90 23.86
C GLY A 79 -11.25 11.34 23.38
N ASN A 80 -10.25 12.22 23.34
CA ASN A 80 -10.38 13.59 22.83
C ASN A 80 -10.21 13.71 21.30
N VAL A 81 -9.90 12.63 20.61
CA VAL A 81 -9.82 12.60 19.14
C VAL A 81 -11.04 11.89 18.58
N THR A 82 -11.81 12.54 17.73
CA THR A 82 -12.88 11.89 16.95
C THR A 82 -12.25 11.08 15.83
N PHE A 83 -12.68 9.82 15.65
CA PHE A 83 -12.21 9.02 14.52
C PHE A 83 -13.22 8.01 14.00
N SER A 84 -13.09 7.67 12.73
CA SER A 84 -13.86 6.66 12.00
C SER A 84 -12.93 5.67 11.33
N LEU A 85 -13.15 4.38 11.57
CA LEU A 85 -12.51 3.27 10.89
C LEU A 85 -13.51 2.58 9.97
N GLY A 86 -13.08 2.15 8.79
CA GLY A 86 -13.88 1.34 7.88
C GLY A 86 -13.02 0.35 7.11
N MET A 87 -13.45 -0.91 7.08
CA MET A 87 -12.83 -1.96 6.27
C MET A 87 -13.50 -2.07 4.90
N PHE A 88 -12.80 -2.64 3.92
CA PHE A 88 -13.36 -2.96 2.62
C PHE A 88 -12.64 -4.15 1.98
N SER A 89 -13.32 -4.83 1.05
CA SER A 89 -12.74 -5.91 0.25
C SER A 89 -13.33 -5.93 -1.15
N MET A 90 -12.48 -6.26 -2.14
CA MET A 90 -12.95 -6.49 -3.51
C MET A 90 -13.66 -7.85 -3.67
N HIS A 91 -13.53 -8.76 -2.69
CA HIS A 91 -14.08 -10.11 -2.72
C HIS A 91 -15.35 -10.26 -1.87
N ASP A 92 -15.49 -9.45 -0.82
CA ASP A 92 -16.64 -9.44 0.09
C ASP A 92 -17.19 -8.01 0.23
N PRO A 93 -18.28 -7.65 -0.49
CA PRO A 93 -18.89 -6.32 -0.40
C PRO A 93 -19.41 -5.97 1.00
N GLU A 94 -19.81 -6.97 1.78
CA GLU A 94 -20.32 -6.79 3.14
C GLU A 94 -19.21 -6.41 4.14
N ALA A 95 -17.93 -6.59 3.77
CA ALA A 95 -16.80 -6.14 4.57
C ALA A 95 -16.84 -4.62 4.85
N SER A 96 -17.48 -3.83 3.98
CA SER A 96 -17.68 -2.39 4.18
C SER A 96 -18.60 -2.05 5.38
N LYS A 97 -19.31 -3.03 5.94
CA LYS A 97 -20.08 -2.89 7.20
C LYS A 97 -19.20 -3.05 8.45
N LEU A 98 -17.98 -3.55 8.31
CA LEU A 98 -17.01 -3.61 9.41
C LEU A 98 -16.45 -2.20 9.64
N GLN A 99 -17.11 -1.47 10.55
CA GLN A 99 -16.77 -0.09 10.87
C GLN A 99 -16.68 0.11 12.39
N TYR A 100 -15.93 1.12 12.80
CA TYR A 100 -15.85 1.58 14.18
C TYR A 100 -15.76 3.10 14.20
N HIS A 101 -16.55 3.73 15.07
CA HIS A 101 -16.65 5.17 15.17
C HIS A 101 -16.56 5.62 16.61
N HIS A 102 -15.74 6.65 16.87
CA HIS A 102 -15.66 7.32 18.15
C HIS A 102 -15.85 8.83 17.97
N THR A 103 -16.78 9.41 18.71
CA THR A 103 -17.04 10.85 18.70
C THR A 103 -16.54 11.47 19.99
N SER A 104 -15.56 12.37 19.92
CA SER A 104 -15.06 13.13 21.06
C SER A 104 -16.09 14.15 21.54
N SER A 105 -15.91 14.64 22.76
CA SER A 105 -16.79 15.70 23.30
C SER A 105 -16.69 17.02 22.53
N GLU A 106 -15.58 17.27 21.87
CA GLU A 106 -15.36 18.44 20.99
C GLU A 106 -16.36 18.43 19.83
N VAL A 107 -16.39 17.35 19.06
CA VAL A 107 -17.29 17.20 17.90
C VAL A 107 -18.75 17.02 18.34
N ALA A 108 -18.98 16.26 19.42
CA ALA A 108 -20.34 16.06 19.93
C ALA A 108 -21.04 17.35 20.38
N LYS A 109 -20.27 18.36 20.77
CA LYS A 109 -20.76 19.68 21.24
C LYS A 109 -20.53 20.80 20.22
N ALA A 110 -20.03 20.50 19.02
CA ALA A 110 -19.79 21.52 17.99
C ALA A 110 -21.09 22.25 17.63
N ALA A 111 -21.02 23.53 17.31
CA ALA A 111 -22.19 24.32 16.94
C ALA A 111 -22.77 23.91 15.57
N HIS A 112 -21.93 23.31 14.71
CA HIS A 112 -22.26 22.92 13.34
C HIS A 112 -21.71 21.52 13.03
N GLY A 113 -22.27 20.89 11.98
CA GLY A 113 -21.84 19.58 11.54
C GLY A 113 -22.53 18.43 12.26
N THR A 114 -21.88 17.24 12.24
CA THR A 114 -22.41 16.06 12.92
C THR A 114 -22.05 16.06 14.40
N HIS A 115 -22.95 15.55 15.22
CA HIS A 115 -22.71 15.33 16.66
C HIS A 115 -22.41 13.88 16.99
N SER A 116 -22.47 12.99 16.00
CA SER A 116 -22.14 11.57 16.12
C SER A 116 -21.62 11.07 14.78
N VAL A 117 -20.36 10.64 14.74
CA VAL A 117 -19.74 10.20 13.49
C VAL A 117 -20.18 8.81 13.10
N GLN A 118 -20.32 8.61 11.79
CA GLN A 118 -20.77 7.37 11.14
C GLN A 118 -20.01 7.18 9.83
N GLY A 119 -20.29 6.09 9.10
CA GLY A 119 -19.62 5.77 7.84
C GLY A 119 -19.78 6.79 6.72
N ASP A 120 -20.82 7.63 6.77
CA ASP A 120 -21.10 8.71 5.83
C ASP A 120 -20.73 10.11 6.36
N SER A 121 -20.08 10.20 7.52
CA SER A 121 -19.54 11.46 8.05
C SER A 121 -18.40 11.97 7.21
N ILE A 122 -18.45 13.26 6.87
CA ILE A 122 -17.54 13.90 5.90
C ILE A 122 -16.36 14.52 6.65
N TYR A 123 -15.16 14.09 6.30
CA TYR A 123 -13.90 14.62 6.84
C TYR A 123 -13.08 15.29 5.72
N ARG A 124 -12.22 16.22 6.07
CA ARG A 124 -11.08 16.55 5.19
C ARG A 124 -10.12 15.35 5.17
N ILE A 125 -9.66 14.99 3.98
CA ILE A 125 -8.72 13.87 3.83
C ILE A 125 -7.27 14.30 3.63
N ALA A 126 -7.02 15.61 3.67
CA ALA A 126 -5.68 16.19 3.57
C ALA A 126 -4.84 15.54 2.45
N SER A 127 -3.57 15.19 2.73
CA SER A 127 -2.65 14.65 1.71
C SER A 127 -3.03 13.29 1.12
N MET A 128 -4.06 12.59 1.61
CA MET A 128 -4.64 11.45 0.89
C MET A 128 -5.18 11.87 -0.48
N THR A 129 -5.54 13.15 -0.66
CA THR A 129 -5.87 13.78 -1.95
C THR A 129 -4.86 13.45 -3.05
N LYS A 130 -3.58 13.30 -2.72
CA LYS A 130 -2.51 13.03 -3.67
C LYS A 130 -2.72 11.75 -4.48
N LEU A 131 -3.38 10.73 -3.89
CA LEU A 131 -3.80 9.52 -4.62
C LEU A 131 -4.79 9.85 -5.74
N PHE A 132 -5.77 10.70 -5.44
CA PHE A 132 -6.76 11.15 -6.40
C PHE A 132 -6.13 12.00 -7.51
N THR A 133 -5.14 12.81 -7.17
CA THR A 133 -4.39 13.62 -8.14
C THR A 133 -3.63 12.75 -9.13
N VAL A 134 -2.89 11.76 -8.64
CA VAL A 134 -2.17 10.82 -9.52
C VAL A 134 -3.14 10.00 -10.35
N LEU A 135 -4.20 9.45 -9.73
CA LEU A 135 -5.21 8.69 -10.48
C LEU A 135 -5.89 9.56 -11.55
N GLY A 136 -6.26 10.80 -11.21
CA GLY A 136 -6.80 11.75 -12.17
C GLY A 136 -5.89 12.00 -13.36
N GLY A 137 -4.58 12.16 -13.10
CA GLY A 137 -3.57 12.26 -14.15
C GLY A 137 -3.44 10.97 -14.99
N LEU A 138 -3.43 9.79 -14.34
CA LEU A 138 -3.37 8.49 -15.04
C LEU A 138 -4.59 8.22 -15.94
N LEU A 139 -5.73 8.81 -15.62
CA LEU A 139 -6.95 8.71 -16.40
C LEU A 139 -7.05 9.72 -17.56
N THR A 140 -6.26 10.80 -17.52
CA THR A 140 -6.43 11.92 -18.44
C THR A 140 -5.19 12.30 -19.23
N MET A 141 -4.01 11.85 -18.83
CA MET A 141 -2.73 12.11 -19.49
C MET A 141 -2.21 10.84 -20.18
N THR A 142 -1.37 11.02 -21.19
CA THR A 142 -0.67 9.93 -21.88
C THR A 142 0.62 9.54 -21.15
N ASP A 143 1.19 8.38 -21.48
CA ASP A 143 2.51 7.97 -20.97
C ASP A 143 3.61 8.97 -21.37
N GLU A 144 3.50 9.63 -22.53
CA GLU A 144 4.42 10.69 -22.96
C GLU A 144 4.30 11.91 -22.05
N ASP A 145 3.08 12.34 -21.71
CA ASP A 145 2.86 13.49 -20.83
C ASP A 145 3.47 13.28 -19.43
N TRP A 146 3.44 12.05 -18.93
CA TRP A 146 4.04 11.70 -17.64
C TRP A 146 5.56 11.76 -17.62
N ASN A 147 6.20 11.58 -18.77
CA ASN A 147 7.67 11.42 -18.87
C ASN A 147 8.39 12.60 -19.54
N ARG A 148 7.67 13.56 -20.08
CA ARG A 148 8.30 14.74 -20.68
C ARG A 148 8.70 15.77 -19.63
N PRO A 149 9.71 16.60 -19.88
CA PRO A 149 10.15 17.65 -18.96
C PRO A 149 9.02 18.62 -18.59
N LEU A 150 8.92 18.99 -17.32
CA LEU A 150 7.91 19.92 -16.83
C LEU A 150 7.99 21.29 -17.50
N THR A 151 9.19 21.71 -17.91
CA THR A 151 9.45 22.92 -18.71
C THR A 151 8.70 22.94 -20.03
N SER A 152 8.41 21.78 -20.64
CA SER A 152 7.63 21.68 -21.86
C SER A 152 6.10 21.85 -21.63
N ILE A 153 5.66 21.75 -20.39
CA ILE A 153 4.24 21.85 -19.99
C ILE A 153 3.95 23.22 -19.36
N ILE A 154 4.89 23.74 -18.59
CA ILE A 154 4.79 25.00 -17.85
C ILE A 154 5.83 25.97 -18.42
N PRO A 155 5.43 26.87 -19.34
CA PRO A 155 6.38 27.75 -20.05
C PRO A 155 7.19 28.68 -19.14
N GLU A 156 6.61 29.05 -18.00
CA GLU A 156 7.30 29.87 -17.00
C GLU A 156 8.59 29.20 -16.49
N LEU A 157 8.57 27.88 -16.32
CA LEU A 157 9.77 27.10 -15.93
C LEU A 157 10.81 27.06 -17.03
N ALA A 158 10.41 26.98 -18.30
CA ALA A 158 11.32 27.03 -19.43
C ALA A 158 12.05 28.37 -19.52
N SER A 159 11.31 29.46 -19.35
CA SER A 159 11.88 30.82 -19.38
C SER A 159 12.89 31.04 -18.25
N PHE A 160 12.61 30.52 -17.06
CA PHE A 160 13.52 30.57 -15.91
C PHE A 160 14.77 29.74 -16.15
N ALA A 161 14.65 28.50 -16.62
CA ALA A 161 15.77 27.63 -16.93
C ALA A 161 16.70 28.25 -18.00
N ALA A 162 16.14 28.87 -19.04
CA ALA A 162 16.91 29.58 -20.06
C ALA A 162 17.66 30.81 -19.50
N ALA A 163 17.00 31.63 -18.68
CA ALA A 163 17.60 32.81 -18.06
C ALA A 163 18.76 32.46 -17.09
N THR A 164 18.73 31.26 -16.53
CA THR A 164 19.74 30.79 -15.57
C THR A 164 20.89 30.01 -16.23
N ALA A 165 20.73 29.56 -17.47
CA ALA A 165 21.77 28.84 -18.22
C ALA A 165 22.96 29.71 -18.65
N ASP A 166 22.75 31.04 -18.74
CA ASP A 166 23.77 32.00 -19.18
C ASP A 166 24.73 32.47 -18.07
N SER A 167 24.53 32.00 -16.82
CA SER A 167 25.43 32.39 -15.73
C SER A 167 26.59 31.40 -15.56
N ASP A 168 27.77 31.87 -15.81
CA ASP A 168 29.04 31.15 -15.98
C ASP A 168 29.68 30.61 -14.68
N THR A 169 28.90 30.36 -13.62
CA THR A 169 29.44 29.90 -12.33
C THR A 169 28.86 28.57 -11.89
N ASP A 170 29.68 27.53 -11.79
CA ASP A 170 29.38 26.23 -11.17
C ASP A 170 28.73 26.35 -9.74
N ALA A 171 28.95 27.46 -9.08
CA ALA A 171 28.36 27.78 -7.76
C ALA A 171 26.82 27.90 -7.81
N ASP A 172 26.23 28.17 -8.95
CA ASP A 172 24.79 28.37 -9.11
C ASP A 172 23.97 27.07 -9.11
N ALA A 173 24.57 25.93 -9.44
CA ALA A 173 23.87 24.64 -9.50
C ALA A 173 23.28 24.22 -8.14
N VAL A 174 23.87 24.64 -7.02
CA VAL A 174 23.38 24.36 -5.66
C VAL A 174 22.13 25.18 -5.32
N TYR A 175 21.95 26.31 -5.97
CA TYR A 175 20.83 27.22 -5.72
C TYR A 175 19.74 27.18 -6.79
N LYS A 176 19.97 26.46 -7.89
CA LYS A 176 19.04 26.42 -9.04
C LYS A 176 18.48 25.04 -9.25
N THR A 177 17.17 24.92 -9.20
CA THR A 177 16.46 23.67 -9.51
C THR A 177 16.58 23.32 -10.99
N ALA A 178 17.00 22.10 -11.31
CA ALA A 178 17.10 21.57 -12.68
C ALA A 178 15.71 21.19 -13.22
N TRP A 179 14.90 22.21 -13.57
CA TRP A 179 13.51 22.05 -14.00
C TRP A 179 13.33 21.21 -15.26
N ASP A 180 14.34 21.16 -16.13
CA ASP A 180 14.39 20.36 -17.35
C ASP A 180 14.52 18.85 -17.10
N GLN A 181 14.97 18.45 -15.89
CA GLN A 181 15.07 17.04 -15.47
C GLN A 181 13.84 16.57 -14.69
N ILE A 182 12.95 17.49 -14.32
CA ILE A 182 11.75 17.16 -13.55
C ILE A 182 10.59 16.85 -14.52
N THR A 183 9.96 15.68 -14.32
CA THR A 183 8.78 15.24 -15.07
C THR A 183 7.55 15.20 -14.16
N PRO A 184 6.32 15.17 -14.71
CA PRO A 184 5.12 14.90 -13.90
C PRO A 184 5.23 13.63 -13.04
N TRP A 185 5.91 12.59 -13.57
CA TRP A 185 6.13 11.35 -12.81
C TRP A 185 7.10 11.56 -11.63
N ALA A 186 8.15 12.36 -11.79
CA ALA A 186 9.05 12.72 -10.69
C ALA A 186 8.30 13.44 -9.55
N LEU A 187 7.38 14.35 -9.90
CA LEU A 187 6.52 15.02 -8.93
C LEU A 187 5.62 14.01 -8.19
N ALA A 188 4.97 13.12 -8.93
CA ALA A 188 4.08 12.09 -8.38
C ALA A 188 4.80 11.13 -7.42
N CYS A 189 6.06 10.79 -7.71
CA CYS A 189 6.90 9.89 -6.91
C CYS A 189 7.67 10.57 -5.78
N GLN A 190 7.52 11.89 -5.59
CA GLN A 190 8.30 12.67 -4.62
C GLN A 190 9.83 12.70 -4.91
N LEU A 191 10.21 12.51 -6.17
CA LEU A 191 11.61 12.45 -6.63
C LEU A 191 12.07 13.70 -7.37
N ALA A 192 11.29 14.78 -7.28
CA ALA A 192 11.62 16.03 -7.93
C ALA A 192 12.71 16.86 -7.22
N GLY A 193 13.02 16.56 -5.97
CA GLY A 193 14.07 17.25 -5.20
C GLY A 193 13.79 18.73 -4.91
N ILE A 194 12.53 19.19 -5.01
CA ILE A 194 12.12 20.58 -4.81
C ILE A 194 11.69 20.85 -3.36
N ALA A 195 11.64 22.13 -2.98
CA ALA A 195 11.20 22.55 -1.67
C ALA A 195 9.80 21.99 -1.30
N ARG A 196 9.63 21.64 -0.02
CA ARG A 196 8.43 20.96 0.49
C ARG A 196 7.16 21.78 0.34
N GLN A 197 7.21 23.07 0.72
CA GLN A 197 6.07 23.98 0.80
C GLN A 197 6.33 25.23 -0.04
N GLY A 198 5.25 25.85 -0.50
CA GLY A 198 5.30 27.23 -0.97
C GLY A 198 5.78 28.18 0.14
N ILE A 199 6.25 29.34 -0.27
CA ILE A 199 6.93 30.31 0.59
C ILE A 199 6.10 30.63 1.85
N ALA A 200 4.78 30.70 1.73
CA ALA A 200 3.93 31.17 2.82
C ALA A 200 3.66 30.15 3.93
N ALA A 201 3.55 28.85 3.61
CA ALA A 201 3.01 27.87 4.58
C ALA A 201 4.04 27.38 5.61
N ALA A 202 5.33 27.53 5.34
CA ALA A 202 6.41 27.04 6.20
C ALA A 202 7.49 28.09 6.50
N ASP A 203 7.32 29.32 6.03
CA ASP A 203 8.30 30.38 6.26
C ASP A 203 8.07 31.05 7.62
N LEU A 204 9.13 31.17 8.41
CA LEU A 204 9.08 31.83 9.73
C LEU A 204 8.63 33.29 9.62
N LEU A 205 8.88 33.96 8.50
CA LEU A 205 8.39 35.32 8.23
C LEU A 205 6.86 35.43 8.16
N VAL A 206 6.15 34.36 7.92
CA VAL A 206 4.67 34.34 7.97
C VAL A 206 4.18 34.73 9.37
N ASN A 207 4.88 34.29 10.42
CA ASN A 207 4.56 34.69 11.80
C ASN A 207 4.72 36.20 12.02
N VAL A 208 5.64 36.84 11.28
CA VAL A 208 5.83 38.30 11.28
C VAL A 208 4.65 39.00 10.58
N ILE A 209 4.16 38.42 9.48
CA ILE A 209 3.02 38.98 8.73
C ILE A 209 1.74 38.86 9.56
N LEU A 210 1.53 37.73 10.22
CA LEU A 210 0.33 37.45 11.01
C LEU A 210 0.35 38.21 12.36
N ASN A 211 1.54 38.50 12.90
CA ASN A 211 1.73 39.23 14.16
C ASN A 211 2.77 40.38 14.03
N PRO A 212 2.44 41.48 13.34
CA PRO A 212 3.40 42.55 13.02
C PRO A 212 4.04 43.23 14.25
N THR A 213 3.36 43.18 15.39
CA THR A 213 3.81 43.88 16.63
C THR A 213 4.90 43.11 17.40
N SER A 214 5.09 41.81 17.18
CA SER A 214 6.06 40.97 17.88
C SER A 214 7.11 40.32 17.00
N GLY A 215 6.88 40.30 15.67
CA GLY A 215 7.51 39.30 14.82
C GLY A 215 8.97 39.51 14.44
N ALA A 216 9.38 40.71 14.02
CA ALA A 216 10.71 40.90 13.41
C ALA A 216 11.86 40.77 14.43
N ASN A 217 11.67 41.24 15.65
CA ASN A 217 12.67 41.14 16.73
C ASN A 217 12.75 39.71 17.30
N THR A 218 11.63 38.98 17.30
CA THR A 218 11.54 37.59 17.80
C THR A 218 12.41 36.65 16.98
N LEU A 219 12.39 36.74 15.64
CA LEU A 219 13.21 35.89 14.78
C LEU A 219 14.71 36.08 15.01
N ALA A 220 15.16 37.33 15.20
CA ALA A 220 16.57 37.61 15.46
C ALA A 220 16.99 37.17 16.88
N THR A 221 16.14 37.35 17.88
CA THR A 221 16.46 37.06 19.28
C THR A 221 16.26 35.60 19.67
N GLU A 222 15.22 34.94 19.18
CA GLU A 222 14.93 33.55 19.53
C GLU A 222 15.66 32.55 18.64
N TYR A 223 15.82 32.84 17.34
CA TYR A 223 16.38 31.93 16.37
C TYR A 223 17.75 32.36 15.82
N GLY A 224 18.24 33.56 16.16
CA GLY A 224 19.52 34.10 15.68
C GLY A 224 19.52 34.34 14.16
N LEU A 225 18.36 34.53 13.54
CA LEU A 225 18.23 34.71 12.09
C LEU A 225 18.54 36.17 11.71
N PRO A 226 19.17 36.45 10.58
CA PRO A 226 19.41 37.79 10.09
C PRO A 226 18.09 38.51 9.82
N PRO A 227 18.08 39.86 9.86
CA PRO A 227 16.92 40.64 9.46
C PRO A 227 16.53 40.27 8.02
N ALA A 228 15.25 39.93 7.81
CA ALA A 228 14.69 39.65 6.50
C ALA A 228 13.57 40.65 6.18
N ASN A 229 13.42 40.96 4.88
CA ASN A 229 12.37 41.83 4.42
C ASN A 229 11.16 41.01 4.02
N VAL A 230 9.98 41.31 4.57
CA VAL A 230 8.72 40.65 4.23
C VAL A 230 8.40 40.75 2.72
N SER A 231 8.90 41.79 2.03
CA SER A 231 8.75 41.94 0.58
C SER A 231 9.50 40.87 -0.23
N ASP A 232 10.48 40.19 0.38
CA ASP A 232 11.25 39.12 -0.27
C ASP A 232 10.47 37.78 -0.28
N LEU A 233 9.45 37.64 0.58
CA LEU A 233 8.43 36.62 0.45
C LEU A 233 7.56 36.96 -0.76
N GLY A 234 7.75 36.36 -1.88
CA GLY A 234 6.88 36.59 -3.04
C GLY A 234 5.39 36.73 -2.66
N THR A 235 4.62 37.42 -3.48
CA THR A 235 3.23 37.84 -3.20
C THR A 235 2.21 36.69 -3.14
N CYS A 236 2.63 35.44 -3.20
CA CYS A 236 1.79 34.26 -3.32
C CYS A 236 1.66 33.48 -2.01
N LEU A 237 0.63 33.80 -1.27
CA LEU A 237 0.08 32.91 -0.24
C LEU A 237 -0.84 31.90 -0.96
N GLU A 238 -0.54 30.62 -0.98
CA GLU A 238 -1.17 29.53 -1.74
C GLU A 238 -2.68 29.61 -1.98
N ILE A 239 -3.41 30.37 -1.17
CA ILE A 239 -4.87 30.47 -1.17
C ILE A 239 -5.41 31.39 -2.28
N ASN A 240 -4.73 32.49 -2.58
CA ASN A 240 -5.22 33.54 -3.49
C ASN A 240 -4.31 33.75 -4.71
N CYS A 241 -3.47 32.78 -5.04
CA CYS A 241 -2.51 32.88 -6.12
C CYS A 241 -3.08 32.45 -7.47
N THR A 242 -2.61 33.09 -8.53
CA THR A 242 -2.69 32.50 -9.88
C THR A 242 -1.65 31.38 -10.00
N ALA A 243 -1.89 30.45 -10.94
CA ALA A 243 -0.90 29.40 -11.22
C ALA A 243 0.47 29.99 -11.60
N SER A 244 0.49 31.08 -12.38
CA SER A 244 1.72 31.75 -12.82
C SER A 244 2.48 32.38 -11.66
N SER A 245 1.82 33.11 -10.74
CA SER A 245 2.49 33.70 -9.57
C SER A 245 2.99 32.63 -8.59
N TYR A 246 2.27 31.51 -8.47
CA TYR A 246 2.72 30.37 -7.68
C TYR A 246 4.00 29.75 -8.25
N VAL A 247 4.02 29.47 -9.56
CA VAL A 247 5.20 28.93 -10.25
C VAL A 247 6.40 29.85 -10.08
N GLN A 248 6.22 31.17 -10.22
CA GLN A 248 7.30 32.15 -9.97
C GLN A 248 7.87 32.07 -8.57
N GLY A 249 7.02 31.94 -7.54
CA GLY A 249 7.48 31.78 -6.17
C GLY A 249 8.26 30.48 -5.94
N VAL A 250 7.79 29.36 -6.51
CA VAL A 250 8.47 28.06 -6.38
C VAL A 250 9.80 28.02 -7.14
N MET A 251 9.91 28.69 -8.28
CA MET A 251 11.16 28.79 -9.06
C MET A 251 12.30 29.47 -8.27
N ALA A 252 11.95 30.41 -7.40
CA ALA A 252 12.93 31.14 -6.60
C ALA A 252 13.48 30.32 -5.42
N GLN A 253 12.87 29.19 -5.09
CA GLN A 253 13.33 28.32 -4.01
C GLN A 253 14.49 27.43 -4.47
N PRO A 254 15.57 27.29 -3.67
CA PRO A 254 16.65 26.37 -4.00
C PRO A 254 16.18 24.92 -3.97
N PRO A 255 16.86 24.01 -4.70
CA PRO A 255 16.56 22.58 -4.63
C PRO A 255 16.96 22.01 -3.26
N ILE A 256 16.29 20.93 -2.86
CA ILE A 256 16.63 20.16 -1.66
C ILE A 256 17.57 19.00 -2.02
N LEU A 257 17.35 18.39 -3.17
CA LEU A 257 18.11 17.27 -3.73
C LEU A 257 18.15 17.42 -5.27
N GLU A 258 19.08 16.74 -5.90
CA GLU A 258 18.99 16.56 -7.35
C GLU A 258 17.76 15.69 -7.70
N PRO A 259 17.06 16.00 -8.80
CA PRO A 259 15.94 15.17 -9.25
C PRO A 259 16.35 13.70 -9.40
N TRP A 260 15.46 12.79 -9.03
CA TRP A 260 15.63 11.33 -9.13
C TRP A 260 16.65 10.69 -8.19
N THR A 261 17.29 11.42 -7.28
CA THR A 261 18.30 10.85 -6.37
C THR A 261 17.69 10.19 -5.14
N SER A 262 16.77 10.86 -4.45
CA SER A 262 16.14 10.35 -3.24
C SER A 262 14.76 10.98 -3.04
N PRO A 263 13.79 10.26 -2.44
CA PRO A 263 12.48 10.83 -2.20
C PRO A 263 12.53 11.92 -1.14
N ALA A 264 11.95 13.08 -1.48
CA ALA A 264 11.71 14.20 -0.59
C ALA A 264 10.26 14.66 -0.72
N TYR A 265 9.48 14.56 0.37
CA TYR A 265 8.07 14.91 0.36
C TYR A 265 7.87 16.40 0.04
N ALA A 266 7.12 16.70 -1.03
CA ALA A 266 6.83 18.06 -1.47
C ALA A 266 5.35 18.28 -1.80
N ASN A 267 4.67 19.15 -1.07
CA ASN A 267 3.35 19.65 -1.44
C ASN A 267 3.42 20.50 -2.72
N ASN A 268 4.51 21.29 -2.87
CA ASN A 268 4.81 22.03 -4.10
C ASN A 268 4.75 21.12 -5.33
N GLY A 269 5.32 19.91 -5.22
CA GLY A 269 5.29 18.92 -6.31
C GLY A 269 3.88 18.57 -6.75
N PHE A 270 2.95 18.43 -5.82
CA PHE A 270 1.57 18.08 -6.13
C PHE A 270 0.74 19.26 -6.62
N ILE A 271 1.05 20.49 -6.18
CA ILE A 271 0.46 21.70 -6.73
C ILE A 271 0.91 21.88 -8.19
N LEU A 272 2.21 21.74 -8.47
CA LEU A 272 2.75 21.78 -9.83
C LEU A 272 2.19 20.66 -10.71
N LEU A 273 2.03 19.46 -10.18
CA LEU A 273 1.39 18.34 -10.89
C LEU A 273 -0.05 18.68 -11.25
N GLY A 274 -0.83 19.26 -10.32
CA GLY A 274 -2.20 19.72 -10.60
C GLY A 274 -2.26 20.81 -11.65
N ILE A 275 -1.31 21.75 -11.64
CA ILE A 275 -1.17 22.79 -12.69
C ILE A 275 -0.86 22.13 -14.04
N ALA A 276 0.09 21.18 -14.07
CA ALA A 276 0.48 20.47 -15.30
C ALA A 276 -0.70 19.68 -15.88
N ILE A 277 -1.42 18.90 -15.06
CA ILE A 277 -2.60 18.16 -15.47
C ILE A 277 -3.67 19.13 -16.03
N SER A 278 -3.92 20.24 -15.34
CA SER A 278 -4.92 21.22 -15.79
C SER A 278 -4.53 21.90 -17.10
N LYS A 279 -3.25 22.22 -17.31
CA LYS A 279 -2.73 22.78 -18.57
C LYS A 279 -2.87 21.80 -19.74
N LEU A 280 -2.52 20.52 -19.52
CA LEU A 280 -2.58 19.48 -20.55
C LEU A 280 -4.02 19.11 -20.94
N THR A 281 -4.91 19.04 -19.98
CA THR A 281 -6.30 18.61 -20.19
C THR A 281 -7.26 19.75 -20.51
N GLY A 282 -6.88 21.00 -20.22
CA GLY A 282 -7.79 22.17 -20.29
C GLY A 282 -8.88 22.16 -19.22
N LYS A 283 -8.81 21.28 -18.22
CA LYS A 283 -9.82 21.13 -17.16
C LYS A 283 -9.25 21.46 -15.79
N PRO A 284 -9.98 22.15 -14.90
CA PRO A 284 -9.55 22.32 -13.52
C PRO A 284 -9.56 20.97 -12.77
N MET A 285 -8.70 20.81 -11.78
CA MET A 285 -8.59 19.58 -11.00
C MET A 285 -9.91 19.15 -10.35
N SER A 286 -10.74 20.11 -9.89
CA SER A 286 -12.07 19.83 -9.34
C SER A 286 -12.98 19.09 -10.32
N GLN A 287 -12.94 19.45 -11.60
CA GLN A 287 -13.71 18.79 -12.65
C GLN A 287 -13.16 17.40 -12.95
N ILE A 288 -11.84 17.22 -12.94
CA ILE A 288 -11.20 15.91 -13.15
C ILE A 288 -11.59 14.97 -12.01
N TYR A 289 -11.51 15.39 -10.75
CA TYR A 289 -11.94 14.57 -9.62
C TYR A 289 -13.41 14.18 -9.74
N GLN A 290 -14.29 15.15 -10.01
CA GLN A 290 -15.71 14.89 -10.10
C GLN A 290 -16.02 13.91 -11.22
N GLN A 291 -15.63 14.22 -12.47
CA GLN A 291 -16.03 13.44 -13.64
C GLN A 291 -15.31 12.09 -13.77
N SER A 292 -14.00 12.08 -13.48
CA SER A 292 -13.19 10.89 -13.76
C SER A 292 -13.13 9.91 -12.59
N ILE A 293 -13.44 10.35 -11.36
CA ILE A 293 -13.33 9.52 -10.16
C ILE A 293 -14.64 9.47 -9.40
N PHE A 294 -15.16 10.60 -8.91
CA PHE A 294 -16.32 10.58 -8.00
C PHE A 294 -17.58 10.05 -8.68
N ASP A 295 -17.92 10.59 -9.86
CA ASP A 295 -19.09 10.13 -10.62
C ASP A 295 -18.92 8.68 -11.11
N ALA A 296 -17.72 8.33 -11.58
CA ALA A 296 -17.40 6.99 -12.08
C ALA A 296 -17.47 5.89 -11.01
N LEU A 297 -17.25 6.25 -9.73
CA LEU A 297 -17.26 5.32 -8.58
C LEU A 297 -18.50 5.52 -7.67
N ASP A 298 -19.44 6.38 -8.04
CA ASP A 298 -20.60 6.73 -7.20
C ASP A 298 -20.17 7.22 -5.80
N MET A 299 -19.12 8.05 -5.73
CA MET A 299 -18.60 8.65 -4.50
C MET A 299 -19.37 9.94 -4.18
N SER A 300 -20.66 9.81 -3.92
CA SER A 300 -21.60 10.93 -3.77
C SER A 300 -21.41 11.80 -2.53
N SER A 301 -20.53 11.39 -1.64
CA SER A 301 -20.16 12.11 -0.40
C SER A 301 -18.70 12.56 -0.39
N SER A 302 -18.07 12.66 -1.58
CA SER A 302 -16.71 13.17 -1.77
C SER A 302 -16.75 14.49 -2.53
N TYR A 303 -15.92 15.46 -2.09
CA TYR A 303 -16.01 16.84 -2.56
C TYR A 303 -14.61 17.44 -2.73
N SER A 304 -14.49 18.39 -3.67
CA SER A 304 -13.30 19.21 -3.90
C SER A 304 -13.35 20.59 -3.19
N SER A 305 -14.45 20.87 -2.51
CA SER A 305 -14.65 22.03 -1.63
C SER A 305 -15.56 21.64 -0.47
N ALA A 306 -15.54 22.40 0.61
CA ALA A 306 -16.41 22.13 1.76
C ALA A 306 -17.89 22.10 1.32
N PRO A 307 -18.66 21.06 1.68
CA PRO A 307 -20.07 20.97 1.30
C PRO A 307 -20.90 22.00 2.08
N THR A 308 -21.74 22.75 1.35
CA THR A 308 -22.52 23.88 1.87
C THR A 308 -24.02 23.61 1.96
N THR A 309 -24.53 22.59 1.25
CA THR A 309 -25.97 22.28 1.32
C THR A 309 -26.35 21.74 2.71
N LYS A 310 -27.52 22.11 3.21
CA LYS A 310 -27.97 21.75 4.58
C LYS A 310 -27.84 20.26 4.89
N GLY A 311 -28.17 19.38 3.96
CA GLY A 311 -28.10 17.92 4.15
C GLY A 311 -26.67 17.38 4.21
N THR A 312 -25.77 17.93 3.42
CA THR A 312 -24.35 17.50 3.38
C THR A 312 -23.55 18.14 4.51
N SER A 313 -23.77 19.45 4.79
CA SER A 313 -23.05 20.13 5.87
C SER A 313 -23.38 19.55 7.26
N ALA A 314 -24.60 19.03 7.46
CA ALA A 314 -24.98 18.34 8.70
C ALA A 314 -24.22 17.03 8.97
N ARG A 315 -23.56 16.46 7.93
CA ARG A 315 -22.70 15.26 8.07
C ARG A 315 -21.23 15.60 8.19
N SER A 316 -20.86 16.88 8.11
CA SER A 316 -19.46 17.33 8.23
C SER A 316 -18.97 17.17 9.65
N VAL A 317 -17.76 16.64 9.80
CA VAL A 317 -17.08 16.52 11.11
C VAL A 317 -16.35 17.84 11.36
N ILE A 318 -16.87 18.63 12.28
CA ILE A 318 -16.33 19.96 12.61
C ILE A 318 -15.58 19.87 13.94
N ALA A 319 -14.27 20.04 13.89
CA ALA A 319 -13.42 20.25 15.05
C ALA A 319 -13.00 21.73 15.08
N GLY A 320 -13.19 22.39 16.22
CA GLY A 320 -12.80 23.78 16.42
C GLY A 320 -13.56 24.78 15.53
N ASP A 321 -12.84 25.80 15.08
CA ASP A 321 -13.37 26.83 14.21
C ASP A 321 -13.56 26.30 12.78
N PRO A 322 -14.80 26.37 12.21
CA PRO A 322 -15.06 25.88 10.86
C PRO A 322 -14.24 26.57 9.77
N GLU A 323 -14.04 27.88 9.86
CA GLU A 323 -13.35 28.67 8.84
C GLU A 323 -11.83 28.43 8.85
N LEU A 324 -11.26 28.19 10.03
CA LEU A 324 -9.83 27.83 10.16
C LEU A 324 -9.57 26.35 9.89
N GLY A 325 -10.56 25.49 10.11
CA GLY A 325 -10.46 24.05 9.98
C GLY A 325 -11.14 23.48 8.74
N PHE A 326 -12.42 23.11 8.90
CA PHE A 326 -13.15 22.36 7.88
C PHE A 326 -13.36 23.15 6.58
N ALA A 327 -13.82 24.39 6.67
CA ALA A 327 -14.16 25.22 5.51
C ALA A 327 -12.97 26.01 4.94
N ALA A 328 -11.78 25.92 5.55
CA ALA A 328 -10.59 26.63 5.06
C ALA A 328 -10.36 26.37 3.56
N ALA A 329 -10.19 27.45 2.81
CA ALA A 329 -10.00 27.38 1.37
C ALA A 329 -8.66 26.71 1.01
N ASN A 330 -8.64 25.95 -0.08
CA ASN A 330 -7.44 25.24 -0.52
C ASN A 330 -6.73 25.92 -1.70
N GLY A 331 -7.39 26.79 -2.46
CA GLY A 331 -6.81 27.43 -3.64
C GLY A 331 -6.14 26.42 -4.57
N LEU A 332 -4.89 26.68 -4.95
CA LEU A 332 -4.09 25.77 -5.77
C LEU A 332 -3.69 24.48 -5.03
N ALA A 333 -3.71 24.48 -3.70
CA ALA A 333 -3.41 23.29 -2.90
C ALA A 333 -4.50 22.20 -2.98
N ILE A 334 -5.57 22.42 -3.74
CA ILE A 334 -6.61 21.42 -4.01
C ILE A 334 -6.02 20.07 -4.47
N SER A 335 -4.93 20.06 -5.25
CA SER A 335 -4.26 18.86 -5.75
C SER A 335 -3.31 18.22 -4.74
N SER A 336 -2.92 18.92 -3.70
CA SER A 336 -2.02 18.40 -2.66
C SER A 336 -2.75 17.93 -1.40
N GLY A 337 -3.94 18.53 -1.08
CA GLY A 337 -4.61 18.24 0.20
C GLY A 337 -6.05 18.70 0.32
N GLY A 338 -6.74 19.05 -0.78
CA GLY A 338 -7.99 19.80 -0.75
C GLY A 338 -9.29 19.00 -0.74
N LEU A 339 -9.25 17.67 -0.74
CA LEU A 339 -10.45 16.86 -0.85
C LEU A 339 -11.11 16.53 0.51
N PHE A 340 -12.40 16.20 0.40
CA PHE A 340 -13.25 15.74 1.49
C PHE A 340 -13.85 14.39 1.10
N SER A 341 -14.00 13.47 2.07
CA SER A 341 -14.59 12.16 1.82
C SER A 341 -15.11 11.52 3.10
N THR A 342 -15.62 10.30 2.97
CA THR A 342 -16.18 9.47 4.03
C THR A 342 -15.53 8.09 4.01
N THR A 343 -15.66 7.30 5.08
CA THR A 343 -15.16 5.91 5.07
C THR A 343 -15.89 5.05 4.02
N HIS A 344 -17.18 5.31 3.76
CA HIS A 344 -17.94 4.61 2.72
C HIS A 344 -17.41 4.89 1.31
N ASP A 345 -17.18 6.16 0.96
CA ASP A 345 -16.68 6.50 -0.37
C ASP A 345 -15.21 6.07 -0.57
N LEU A 346 -14.39 6.19 0.48
CA LEU A 346 -13.02 5.70 0.45
C LEU A 346 -12.94 4.17 0.31
N ALA A 347 -13.94 3.43 0.82
CA ALA A 347 -14.06 2.00 0.56
C ALA A 347 -14.28 1.72 -0.93
N LYS A 348 -15.18 2.48 -1.61
CA LYS A 348 -15.38 2.38 -3.07
C LYS A 348 -14.10 2.69 -3.84
N PHE A 349 -13.37 3.74 -3.42
CA PHE A 349 -12.09 4.12 -4.02
C PHE A 349 -11.02 3.03 -3.86
N GLY A 350 -10.86 2.48 -2.65
CA GLY A 350 -9.91 1.40 -2.37
C GLY A 350 -10.22 0.13 -3.15
N ILE A 351 -11.49 -0.28 -3.20
CA ILE A 351 -11.97 -1.42 -4.01
C ILE A 351 -11.69 -1.18 -5.49
N ALA A 352 -11.94 0.02 -6.00
CA ALA A 352 -11.73 0.36 -7.40
C ALA A 352 -10.25 0.24 -7.82
N ILE A 353 -9.32 0.60 -6.94
CA ILE A 353 -7.88 0.40 -7.19
C ILE A 353 -7.55 -1.09 -7.19
N LEU A 354 -7.92 -1.83 -6.14
CA LEU A 354 -7.64 -3.26 -6.01
C LEU A 354 -8.22 -4.07 -7.16
N ASN A 355 -9.43 -3.72 -7.62
CA ASN A 355 -10.12 -4.39 -8.72
C ASN A 355 -9.76 -3.85 -10.12
N SER A 356 -8.92 -2.80 -10.19
CA SER A 356 -8.57 -2.14 -11.46
C SER A 356 -9.81 -1.65 -12.23
N THR A 357 -10.76 -1.00 -11.53
CA THR A 357 -12.06 -0.58 -12.10
C THR A 357 -11.89 0.56 -13.10
N LEU A 358 -11.07 1.56 -12.78
CA LEU A 358 -10.90 2.77 -13.61
C LEU A 358 -9.73 2.67 -14.58
N LEU A 359 -8.71 1.92 -14.25
CA LEU A 359 -7.51 1.71 -15.08
C LEU A 359 -7.46 0.26 -15.57
N PRO A 360 -6.83 0.00 -16.73
CA PRO A 360 -6.46 -1.36 -17.11
C PRO A 360 -5.62 -2.04 -16.03
N ALA A 361 -5.82 -3.33 -15.82
CA ALA A 361 -5.18 -4.05 -14.72
C ALA A 361 -3.63 -4.01 -14.73
N ASN A 362 -3.02 -3.98 -15.94
CA ASN A 362 -1.57 -3.79 -16.08
C ASN A 362 -1.13 -2.38 -15.66
N ALA A 363 -1.91 -1.34 -15.99
CA ALA A 363 -1.62 0.03 -15.59
C ALA A 363 -1.74 0.20 -14.07
N THR A 364 -2.80 -0.36 -13.45
CA THR A 364 -2.93 -0.36 -11.98
C THR A 364 -1.75 -1.07 -11.32
N ARG A 365 -1.36 -2.25 -11.80
CA ARG A 365 -0.20 -2.98 -11.25
C ARG A 365 1.11 -2.21 -11.42
N LYS A 366 1.31 -1.49 -12.56
CA LYS A 366 2.46 -0.63 -12.78
C LYS A 366 2.45 0.54 -11.80
N TRP A 367 1.31 1.21 -11.64
CA TRP A 367 1.12 2.32 -10.69
C TRP A 367 1.42 1.92 -9.24
N MET A 368 1.06 0.70 -8.84
CA MET A 368 1.28 0.19 -7.50
C MET A 368 2.71 -0.35 -7.25
N LYS A 369 3.65 -0.22 -8.19
CA LYS A 369 5.04 -0.62 -7.93
C LYS A 369 5.79 0.44 -7.13
N PRO A 370 6.68 0.04 -6.20
CA PRO A 370 7.59 0.99 -5.57
C PRO A 370 8.49 1.63 -6.65
N THR A 371 8.72 2.93 -6.50
CA THR A 371 9.59 3.69 -7.40
C THR A 371 10.97 3.90 -6.77
N SER A 372 11.02 4.06 -5.45
CA SER A 372 12.27 4.25 -4.71
C SER A 372 12.24 3.58 -3.35
N HIS A 373 13.38 3.04 -2.95
CA HIS A 373 13.63 2.71 -1.56
C HIS A 373 13.86 3.97 -0.73
N THR A 374 13.75 3.84 0.58
CA THR A 374 14.14 4.86 1.55
C THR A 374 15.33 4.34 2.38
N ALA A 375 15.80 5.12 3.33
CA ALA A 375 16.80 4.64 4.30
C ALA A 375 16.25 3.56 5.26
N SER A 376 14.93 3.34 5.29
CA SER A 376 14.29 2.29 6.09
C SER A 376 14.14 0.99 5.28
N LEU A 377 14.45 -0.15 5.89
CA LEU A 377 14.23 -1.48 5.30
C LEU A 377 12.74 -1.81 5.14
N THR A 378 11.88 -1.19 5.93
CA THR A 378 10.44 -1.45 5.98
C THR A 378 9.61 -0.37 5.29
N TYR A 379 10.23 0.51 4.51
CA TYR A 379 9.53 1.61 3.88
C TYR A 379 10.06 1.90 2.47
N ALA A 380 9.14 1.98 1.53
CA ALA A 380 9.42 2.39 0.15
C ALA A 380 8.40 3.44 -0.31
N VAL A 381 8.70 4.13 -1.40
CA VAL A 381 7.85 5.18 -1.96
C VAL A 381 7.44 4.84 -3.39
N GLY A 382 6.20 5.13 -3.72
CA GLY A 382 5.65 5.06 -5.07
C GLY A 382 4.98 6.38 -5.49
N ALA A 383 4.07 6.34 -6.43
CA ALA A 383 3.39 7.52 -6.98
C ALA A 383 1.92 7.61 -6.49
N PRO A 384 1.58 8.24 -5.42
CA PRO A 384 2.37 8.76 -4.29
C PRO A 384 2.37 7.81 -3.08
N TRP A 385 2.47 6.52 -3.34
CA TRP A 385 2.33 5.49 -2.31
C TRP A 385 3.41 5.62 -1.22
N GLU A 386 2.99 5.49 0.02
CA GLU A 386 3.79 5.27 1.21
C GLU A 386 3.69 3.77 1.50
N ILE A 387 4.69 2.99 1.04
CA ILE A 387 4.61 1.53 1.07
C ILE A 387 5.29 1.03 2.34
N VAL A 388 4.50 0.46 3.25
CA VAL A 388 4.98 -0.16 4.48
C VAL A 388 5.16 -1.66 4.25
N ARG A 389 6.36 -2.16 4.45
CA ARG A 389 6.68 -3.59 4.38
C ARG A 389 6.46 -4.20 5.76
N TYR A 390 5.25 -4.71 6.00
CA TYR A 390 4.88 -5.30 7.27
C TYR A 390 5.51 -6.70 7.41
N ILE A 391 6.30 -6.88 8.45
CA ILE A 391 6.89 -8.16 8.80
C ILE A 391 5.96 -8.85 9.80
N HIS A 392 5.38 -9.98 9.39
CA HIS A 392 4.51 -10.73 10.28
C HIS A 392 5.29 -11.24 11.48
N PRO A 393 4.82 -11.01 12.72
CA PRO A 393 5.51 -11.48 13.92
C PRO A 393 5.52 -13.02 13.97
N ASP A 394 6.66 -13.61 14.32
CA ASP A 394 6.72 -15.03 14.61
C ASP A 394 5.92 -15.32 15.89
N PRO A 395 4.91 -16.18 15.83
CA PRO A 395 4.09 -16.52 17.00
C PRO A 395 4.88 -17.03 18.23
N ARG A 396 6.12 -17.49 18.02
CA ARG A 396 6.97 -18.03 19.08
C ARG A 396 7.83 -16.98 19.76
N THR A 397 8.23 -15.93 19.03
CA THR A 397 9.04 -14.82 19.55
C THR A 397 8.20 -13.63 20.01
N ALA A 398 6.96 -13.53 19.57
CA ALA A 398 6.04 -12.44 19.93
C ALA A 398 5.80 -12.29 21.45
N ARG A 399 6.13 -13.32 22.25
CA ARG A 399 6.01 -13.31 23.72
C ARG A 399 7.26 -12.80 24.44
N THR A 400 8.38 -12.62 23.76
CA THR A 400 9.69 -12.29 24.39
C THR A 400 10.47 -11.18 23.68
N ALA A 401 10.05 -10.75 22.49
CA ALA A 401 10.75 -9.70 21.74
C ALA A 401 10.39 -8.32 22.26
N SER A 402 11.35 -7.57 22.77
CA SER A 402 11.21 -6.18 23.18
C SER A 402 11.32 -5.18 22.03
N THR A 403 11.75 -5.62 20.84
CA THR A 403 11.83 -4.80 19.63
C THR A 403 11.53 -5.61 18.37
N ALA A 404 10.84 -5.01 17.41
CA ALA A 404 10.47 -5.64 16.13
C ALA A 404 11.67 -6.03 15.24
N SER A 405 12.89 -5.61 15.58
CA SER A 405 14.11 -5.84 14.78
C SER A 405 14.77 -7.20 14.99
N ASP A 406 14.47 -7.89 16.09
CA ASP A 406 15.23 -9.07 16.49
C ASP A 406 14.70 -10.41 15.94
N SER A 407 13.54 -10.40 15.27
CA SER A 407 12.90 -11.61 14.70
C SER A 407 12.59 -11.51 13.22
N ALA A 408 13.38 -10.80 12.45
CA ALA A 408 13.17 -10.51 11.01
C ALA A 408 13.28 -11.74 10.08
N THR A 409 12.61 -12.84 10.42
CA THR A 409 12.52 -14.06 9.60
C THR A 409 11.09 -14.40 9.19
N GLY A 410 10.17 -13.42 9.34
CA GLY A 410 8.75 -13.59 9.03
C GLY A 410 8.41 -13.27 7.56
N LYS A 411 7.25 -13.76 7.15
CA LYS A 411 6.60 -13.34 5.91
C LYS A 411 6.47 -11.81 5.87
N VAL A 412 6.67 -11.22 4.69
CA VAL A 412 6.48 -9.79 4.45
C VAL A 412 5.22 -9.58 3.62
N SER A 413 4.34 -8.67 4.06
CA SER A 413 3.22 -8.16 3.27
C SER A 413 3.41 -6.67 3.00
N ASP A 414 3.30 -6.26 1.75
CA ASP A 414 3.41 -4.85 1.37
C ASP A 414 2.05 -4.16 1.52
N LEU A 415 2.00 -3.16 2.40
CA LEU A 415 0.84 -2.31 2.64
C LEU A 415 1.00 -1.02 1.84
N TYR A 416 0.11 -0.81 0.89
CA TYR A 416 0.09 0.41 0.09
C TYR A 416 -0.74 1.45 0.80
N THR A 417 -0.07 2.46 1.35
CA THR A 417 -0.73 3.47 2.18
C THR A 417 -0.60 4.86 1.59
N LYS A 418 -1.45 5.76 2.04
CA LYS A 418 -1.25 7.20 1.92
C LYS A 418 -1.86 7.90 3.11
N SER A 419 -1.01 8.56 3.87
CA SER A 419 -1.40 9.40 5.00
C SER A 419 -1.82 10.79 4.54
N GLY A 420 -2.66 11.43 5.35
CA GLY A 420 -2.98 12.85 5.25
C GLY A 420 -3.01 13.50 6.62
N ASP A 421 -2.42 14.69 6.74
CA ASP A 421 -2.46 15.49 7.95
C ASP A 421 -2.49 16.98 7.56
N SER A 422 -3.48 17.72 8.01
CA SER A 422 -3.61 19.15 7.76
C SER A 422 -4.63 19.79 8.70
N GLY A 423 -4.24 20.87 9.34
CA GLY A 423 -5.10 21.58 10.28
C GLY A 423 -5.60 20.63 11.37
N TYR A 424 -6.92 20.49 11.48
CA TYR A 424 -7.56 19.68 12.52
C TYR A 424 -7.88 18.23 12.10
N TYR A 425 -7.34 17.75 10.96
CA TYR A 425 -7.71 16.47 10.37
C TYR A 425 -6.50 15.61 10.06
N SER A 426 -6.60 14.31 10.35
CA SER A 426 -5.69 13.28 9.86
C SER A 426 -6.46 12.16 9.19
N SER A 427 -5.82 11.49 8.24
CA SER A 427 -6.41 10.39 7.48
C SER A 427 -5.35 9.36 7.10
N ASN A 428 -5.76 8.13 6.86
CA ASN A 428 -4.95 7.15 6.18
C ASN A 428 -5.83 6.14 5.45
N ILE A 429 -5.37 5.70 4.27
CA ILE A 429 -5.91 4.54 3.55
C ILE A 429 -4.82 3.48 3.48
N VAL A 430 -5.18 2.23 3.73
CA VAL A 430 -4.29 1.07 3.67
C VAL A 430 -4.89 0.07 2.71
N LEU A 431 -4.20 -0.22 1.61
CA LEU A 431 -4.53 -1.30 0.69
C LEU A 431 -3.61 -2.49 0.94
N ILE A 432 -4.19 -3.68 0.95
CA ILE A 432 -3.49 -4.96 1.12
C ILE A 432 -3.78 -5.83 -0.10
N PRO A 433 -3.05 -5.62 -1.22
CA PRO A 433 -3.34 -6.29 -2.50
C PRO A 433 -3.27 -7.81 -2.40
N GLU A 434 -2.43 -8.33 -1.53
CA GLU A 434 -2.27 -9.76 -1.27
C GLU A 434 -3.60 -10.44 -0.90
N TYR A 435 -4.46 -9.73 -0.16
CA TYR A 435 -5.77 -10.25 0.28
C TYR A 435 -6.95 -9.58 -0.44
N GLY A 436 -6.70 -8.66 -1.37
CA GLY A 436 -7.77 -7.91 -2.02
C GLY A 436 -8.63 -7.09 -1.06
N ALA A 437 -8.05 -6.64 0.05
CA ALA A 437 -8.74 -5.95 1.13
C ALA A 437 -7.99 -4.67 1.55
N GLY A 438 -8.61 -3.88 2.40
CA GLY A 438 -8.01 -2.68 2.97
C GLY A 438 -8.89 -2.04 4.02
N PHE A 439 -8.41 -0.95 4.59
CA PHE A 439 -9.16 -0.16 5.57
C PHE A 439 -8.74 1.30 5.54
N THR A 440 -9.59 2.17 6.08
CA THR A 440 -9.34 3.61 6.20
C THR A 440 -9.51 4.06 7.63
N ILE A 441 -8.74 5.08 8.03
CA ILE A 441 -8.97 5.87 9.22
C ILE A 441 -9.10 7.34 8.85
N LEU A 442 -10.11 8.00 9.41
CA LEU A 442 -10.32 9.44 9.34
C LEU A 442 -10.43 9.96 10.76
N SER A 443 -9.75 11.05 11.08
CA SER A 443 -9.78 11.62 12.44
C SER A 443 -9.82 13.13 12.44
N ALA A 444 -10.32 13.70 13.54
CA ALA A 444 -10.45 15.12 13.75
C ALA A 444 -10.23 15.51 15.23
N SER A 445 -9.44 16.53 15.48
CA SER A 445 -9.26 17.21 16.77
C SER A 445 -8.47 18.50 16.57
N THR A 446 -8.76 19.52 17.35
CA THR A 446 -7.95 20.76 17.41
C THR A 446 -6.61 20.56 18.08
N ASN A 447 -6.44 19.49 18.85
CA ASN A 447 -5.16 19.16 19.48
C ASN A 447 -4.26 18.38 18.49
N GLU A 448 -3.47 19.12 17.72
CA GLU A 448 -2.57 18.57 16.70
C GLU A 448 -1.49 17.66 17.27
N SER A 449 -0.98 17.96 18.47
CA SER A 449 0.07 17.15 19.10
C SER A 449 -0.39 15.75 19.50
N VAL A 450 -1.70 15.52 19.63
CA VAL A 450 -2.31 14.25 20.04
C VAL A 450 -2.98 13.55 18.85
N ARG A 451 -3.60 14.30 17.93
CA ARG A 451 -4.36 13.76 16.80
C ARG A 451 -3.54 12.78 15.95
N GLY A 452 -2.38 13.21 15.45
CA GLY A 452 -1.50 12.36 14.64
C GLY A 452 -1.06 11.10 15.37
N PRO A 453 -0.49 11.18 16.58
CA PRO A 453 -0.16 10.02 17.40
C PRO A 453 -1.33 9.07 17.67
N VAL A 454 -2.54 9.58 17.96
CA VAL A 454 -3.74 8.76 18.15
C VAL A 454 -4.14 8.04 16.85
N THR A 455 -4.10 8.75 15.72
CA THR A 455 -4.38 8.17 14.41
C THR A 455 -3.44 7.01 14.11
N ASN A 456 -2.15 7.17 14.35
CA ASN A 456 -1.14 6.12 14.16
C ASN A 456 -1.33 4.95 15.13
N LEU A 457 -1.65 5.22 16.40
CA LEU A 457 -1.93 4.17 17.38
C LEU A 457 -3.12 3.30 16.95
N VAL A 458 -4.22 3.92 16.53
CA VAL A 458 -5.41 3.20 16.07
C VAL A 458 -5.12 2.44 14.77
N LEU A 459 -4.28 3.00 13.89
CA LEU A 459 -3.81 2.35 12.67
C LEU A 459 -3.00 1.08 12.98
N ASP A 460 -2.09 1.14 13.96
CA ASP A 460 -1.31 -0.01 14.42
C ASP A 460 -2.20 -1.10 15.04
N TYR A 461 -3.14 -0.73 15.90
CA TYR A 461 -4.12 -1.67 16.46
C TYR A 461 -4.94 -2.35 15.38
N THR A 462 -5.37 -1.59 14.37
CA THR A 462 -6.14 -2.12 13.25
C THR A 462 -5.30 -3.06 12.40
N THR A 463 -4.09 -2.67 12.03
CA THR A 463 -3.16 -3.49 11.25
C THR A 463 -2.86 -4.82 11.95
N ASN A 464 -2.53 -4.75 13.24
CA ASN A 464 -2.20 -5.93 14.05
C ASN A 464 -3.41 -6.86 14.29
N ALA A 465 -4.64 -6.33 14.24
CA ALA A 465 -5.86 -7.15 14.32
C ALA A 465 -6.23 -7.76 12.96
N VAL A 466 -6.19 -6.96 11.89
CA VAL A 466 -6.73 -7.32 10.58
C VAL A 466 -5.78 -8.23 9.81
N LEU A 467 -4.49 -7.92 9.76
CA LEU A 467 -3.56 -8.61 8.88
C LEU A 467 -3.36 -10.09 9.25
N PRO A 468 -3.14 -10.48 10.54
CA PRO A 468 -3.10 -11.88 10.91
C PRO A 468 -4.45 -12.61 10.71
N ALA A 469 -5.56 -11.89 10.85
CA ALA A 469 -6.90 -12.47 10.65
C ALA A 469 -7.17 -12.75 9.16
N LEU A 470 -6.73 -11.86 8.24
CA LEU A 470 -6.77 -12.08 6.80
C LEU A 470 -5.95 -13.31 6.39
N GLU A 471 -4.73 -13.42 6.91
CA GLU A 471 -3.88 -14.60 6.68
C GLU A 471 -4.54 -15.89 7.17
N ALA A 472 -5.07 -15.87 8.38
CA ALA A 472 -5.73 -17.04 8.97
C ALA A 472 -7.01 -17.43 8.22
N GLN A 473 -7.79 -16.46 7.77
CA GLN A 473 -8.99 -16.68 6.97
C GLN A 473 -8.64 -17.27 5.61
N ALA A 474 -7.65 -16.68 4.92
CA ALA A 474 -7.15 -17.19 3.65
C ALA A 474 -6.62 -18.64 3.77
N ALA A 475 -5.88 -18.92 4.83
CA ALA A 475 -5.39 -20.28 5.12
C ALA A 475 -6.53 -21.28 5.37
N GLN A 476 -7.56 -20.87 6.13
CA GLN A 476 -8.73 -21.71 6.41
C GLN A 476 -9.52 -22.02 5.13
N GLU A 477 -9.74 -21.01 4.29
CA GLU A 477 -10.42 -21.17 3.01
C GLU A 477 -9.59 -22.02 2.05
N ALA A 478 -8.29 -21.77 1.94
CA ALA A 478 -7.40 -22.57 1.09
C ALA A 478 -7.39 -24.05 1.51
N LYS A 479 -7.35 -24.33 2.82
CA LYS A 479 -7.45 -25.71 3.33
C LYS A 479 -8.77 -26.37 2.93
N ARG A 480 -9.90 -25.69 3.11
CA ARG A 480 -11.22 -26.21 2.75
C ARG A 480 -11.35 -26.44 1.25
N ASN A 481 -10.84 -25.51 0.45
CA ASN A 481 -11.12 -25.45 -0.97
C ASN A 481 -10.20 -26.33 -1.81
N PHE A 482 -8.94 -26.58 -1.39
CA PHE A 482 -7.92 -27.23 -2.22
C PHE A 482 -7.39 -28.55 -1.68
N VAL A 483 -7.47 -28.80 -0.36
CA VAL A 483 -6.96 -30.06 0.21
C VAL A 483 -7.83 -31.21 -0.21
N GLY A 484 -7.21 -32.29 -0.69
CA GLY A 484 -7.90 -33.49 -1.15
C GLY A 484 -7.04 -34.32 -2.09
N THR A 485 -7.64 -35.41 -2.57
CA THR A 485 -7.08 -36.25 -3.61
C THR A 485 -7.80 -35.95 -4.92
N TYR A 486 -7.05 -35.96 -6.00
CA TYR A 486 -7.51 -35.71 -7.36
C TYR A 486 -7.02 -36.87 -8.22
N GLU A 487 -7.91 -37.50 -9.00
CA GLU A 487 -7.62 -38.70 -9.76
C GLU A 487 -8.08 -38.58 -11.20
N SER A 488 -7.40 -39.28 -12.11
CA SER A 488 -7.84 -39.38 -13.50
C SER A 488 -9.14 -40.20 -13.58
N GLU A 489 -10.10 -39.77 -14.40
CA GLU A 489 -11.33 -40.55 -14.61
C GLU A 489 -11.00 -41.96 -15.15
N SER A 490 -11.54 -42.95 -14.47
CA SER A 490 -11.50 -44.34 -14.91
C SER A 490 -12.60 -44.57 -15.97
N THR A 491 -12.40 -44.09 -17.20
CA THR A 491 -13.36 -44.35 -18.28
C THR A 491 -13.13 -45.73 -18.87
N SER A 492 -14.00 -46.67 -18.54
CA SER A 492 -14.00 -48.07 -19.01
C SER A 492 -14.38 -48.28 -20.49
N THR A 493 -14.43 -47.21 -21.31
CA THR A 493 -15.05 -47.28 -22.65
C THR A 493 -14.24 -46.72 -23.80
N SER A 494 -13.02 -46.25 -23.62
CA SER A 494 -12.20 -45.80 -24.75
C SER A 494 -10.86 -46.52 -24.84
N THR A 495 -10.47 -46.87 -26.06
CA THR A 495 -9.18 -47.45 -26.47
C THR A 495 -7.96 -46.57 -26.22
N SER A 496 -8.11 -45.47 -25.51
CA SER A 496 -7.06 -44.61 -24.97
C SER A 496 -6.70 -45.09 -23.57
N SER A 497 -5.46 -45.55 -23.37
CA SER A 497 -4.93 -45.94 -22.06
C SER A 497 -5.22 -44.88 -21.03
N THR A 498 -6.14 -45.16 -20.10
CA THR A 498 -6.38 -44.29 -18.93
C THR A 498 -5.09 -44.21 -18.13
N LEU A 499 -4.47 -43.07 -18.17
CA LEU A 499 -3.25 -42.80 -17.43
C LEU A 499 -3.58 -42.92 -15.95
N ASN A 500 -2.99 -43.88 -15.25
CA ASN A 500 -3.08 -44.01 -13.80
C ASN A 500 -2.35 -42.82 -13.17
N SER A 501 -3.07 -41.70 -12.96
CA SER A 501 -2.53 -40.44 -12.47
C SER A 501 -3.35 -39.95 -11.30
N SER A 502 -2.67 -39.48 -10.25
CA SER A 502 -3.29 -38.91 -9.05
C SER A 502 -2.40 -37.86 -8.40
N LEU A 503 -3.04 -36.87 -7.78
CA LEU A 503 -2.39 -35.81 -7.03
C LEU A 503 -3.07 -35.67 -5.69
N THR A 504 -2.29 -35.64 -4.60
CA THR A 504 -2.83 -35.35 -3.26
C THR A 504 -2.25 -34.05 -2.75
N ILE A 505 -3.14 -33.10 -2.47
CA ILE A 505 -2.82 -31.82 -1.87
C ILE A 505 -3.04 -31.89 -0.36
N ALA A 506 -2.02 -31.53 0.40
CA ALA A 506 -2.03 -31.46 1.86
C ALA A 506 -1.86 -30.01 2.34
N PHE A 507 -2.29 -29.75 3.57
CA PHE A 507 -2.06 -28.50 4.24
C PHE A 507 -1.01 -28.69 5.36
N ASN A 508 0.11 -28.05 5.22
CA ASN A 508 1.18 -28.08 6.22
C ASN A 508 1.10 -26.84 7.12
N LYS A 509 1.02 -27.05 8.43
CA LYS A 509 1.28 -25.96 9.38
C LYS A 509 2.79 -25.75 9.45
N SER A 510 3.25 -24.54 9.29
CA SER A 510 4.64 -24.23 9.58
C SER A 510 4.94 -24.49 11.05
N THR A 511 5.90 -25.34 11.32
CA THR A 511 6.42 -25.63 12.68
C THR A 511 7.79 -25.03 12.91
N VAL A 512 8.38 -24.38 11.90
CA VAL A 512 9.73 -23.82 11.91
C VAL A 512 9.67 -22.32 11.76
N VAL A 513 10.56 -21.60 12.45
CA VAL A 513 10.77 -20.15 12.27
C VAL A 513 11.11 -19.88 10.81
N GLY A 514 10.33 -19.02 10.15
CA GLY A 514 10.47 -18.75 8.71
C GLY A 514 10.09 -19.92 7.80
N GLY A 515 9.62 -21.02 8.36
CA GLY A 515 9.03 -22.11 7.60
C GLY A 515 7.65 -21.71 7.13
N ASN A 516 7.49 -21.63 5.84
CA ASN A 516 6.24 -21.24 5.23
C ASN A 516 5.27 -22.43 5.23
N GLY A 517 4.23 -22.38 6.05
CA GLY A 517 3.09 -23.28 5.95
C GLY A 517 2.38 -23.12 4.60
N GLY A 518 1.38 -23.90 4.34
CA GLY A 518 0.53 -23.73 3.17
C GLY A 518 0.13 -25.03 2.49
N LEU A 519 -0.42 -24.89 1.30
CA LEU A 519 -0.74 -26.01 0.44
C LEU A 519 0.56 -26.64 -0.10
N SER A 520 0.61 -27.96 -0.11
CA SER A 520 1.76 -28.71 -0.66
C SER A 520 1.30 -29.97 -1.36
N ILE A 521 2.10 -30.43 -2.31
CA ILE A 521 1.88 -31.70 -2.98
C ILE A 521 2.49 -32.80 -2.09
N SER A 522 1.64 -33.65 -1.51
CA SER A 522 2.07 -34.75 -0.64
C SER A 522 2.28 -36.07 -1.39
N ARG A 523 1.58 -36.25 -2.52
CA ARG A 523 1.69 -37.39 -3.43
C ARG A 523 1.41 -36.92 -4.85
N TRP A 524 2.19 -37.42 -5.80
CA TRP A 524 1.99 -37.13 -7.22
C TRP A 524 2.39 -38.34 -8.08
N ILE A 525 1.40 -38.99 -8.63
CA ILE A 525 1.57 -40.08 -9.58
C ILE A 525 1.18 -39.56 -10.96
N SER A 526 2.02 -39.78 -11.96
CA SER A 526 1.72 -39.49 -13.36
C SER A 526 2.04 -40.70 -14.19
N ASN A 527 1.03 -41.23 -14.89
CA ASN A 527 1.14 -42.44 -15.70
C ASN A 527 1.81 -43.62 -14.92
N GLY A 528 1.37 -43.84 -13.69
CA GLY A 528 1.89 -44.88 -12.81
C GLY A 528 3.25 -44.60 -12.18
N THR A 529 3.92 -43.50 -12.50
CA THR A 529 5.24 -43.12 -11.97
C THR A 529 5.10 -42.11 -10.84
N ASP A 530 5.82 -42.34 -9.74
CA ASP A 530 5.94 -41.36 -8.65
C ASP A 530 6.84 -40.20 -9.08
N VAL A 531 6.22 -39.07 -9.38
CA VAL A 531 6.92 -37.85 -9.85
C VAL A 531 7.79 -37.23 -8.75
N LEU A 532 7.33 -37.27 -7.49
CA LEU A 532 8.09 -36.70 -6.36
C LEU A 532 9.38 -37.48 -6.10
N ALA A 533 9.37 -38.81 -6.32
CA ALA A 533 10.56 -39.64 -6.18
C ALA A 533 11.54 -39.54 -7.37
N SER A 534 11.12 -38.90 -8.47
CA SER A 534 11.96 -38.72 -9.65
C SER A 534 13.16 -37.81 -9.39
N PRO A 535 14.21 -37.84 -10.22
CA PRO A 535 15.36 -36.92 -10.11
C PRO A 535 14.97 -35.45 -10.19
N LEU A 536 13.79 -35.15 -10.73
CA LEU A 536 13.28 -33.79 -10.87
C LEU A 536 12.95 -33.15 -9.51
N PHE A 537 12.38 -33.93 -8.58
CA PHE A 537 11.97 -33.45 -7.25
C PHE A 537 12.80 -34.02 -6.11
N GLY A 538 13.51 -35.14 -6.34
CA GLY A 538 14.41 -35.75 -5.33
C GLY A 538 13.73 -36.05 -3.98
N GLY A 539 12.43 -36.34 -3.96
CA GLY A 539 11.63 -36.57 -2.76
C GLY A 539 11.11 -35.30 -2.07
N ILE A 540 11.35 -34.12 -2.64
CA ILE A 540 10.83 -32.84 -2.11
C ILE A 540 9.31 -32.80 -2.30
N ARG A 541 8.62 -32.26 -1.31
CA ARG A 541 7.17 -31.94 -1.36
C ARG A 541 6.99 -30.47 -1.69
N PRO A 542 6.72 -30.12 -2.95
CA PRO A 542 6.64 -28.72 -3.36
C PRO A 542 5.44 -28.02 -2.69
N ARG A 543 5.65 -26.76 -2.33
CA ARG A 543 4.57 -25.87 -1.92
C ARG A 543 3.87 -25.33 -3.17
N LEU A 544 2.56 -25.10 -3.05
CA LEU A 544 1.74 -24.47 -4.06
C LEU A 544 1.44 -23.02 -3.68
N LEU A 545 1.88 -22.09 -4.53
CA LEU A 545 1.68 -20.67 -4.35
C LEU A 545 0.76 -20.13 -5.45
N PRO A 546 -0.33 -19.42 -5.13
CA PRO A 546 -1.23 -18.89 -6.15
C PRO A 546 -0.51 -17.87 -7.03
N SER A 547 -0.72 -17.93 -8.33
CA SER A 547 -0.04 -17.07 -9.30
C SER A 547 -1.01 -16.26 -10.17
N ILE A 548 -1.97 -16.90 -10.79
CA ILE A 548 -2.92 -16.26 -11.70
C ILE A 548 -4.32 -16.79 -11.36
N SER A 549 -5.28 -15.89 -11.21
CA SER A 549 -6.70 -16.24 -11.16
C SER A 549 -7.41 -15.70 -12.40
N SER A 550 -8.32 -16.51 -12.97
CA SER A 550 -9.23 -15.98 -13.98
C SER A 550 -10.04 -14.85 -13.33
N LYS A 551 -10.17 -13.70 -14.03
CA LYS A 551 -10.95 -12.58 -13.53
C LYS A 551 -12.37 -13.04 -13.25
N SER A 552 -12.73 -13.16 -11.99
CA SER A 552 -14.08 -13.46 -11.59
C SER A 552 -14.81 -12.17 -11.23
N SER A 553 -15.53 -11.58 -12.19
CA SER A 553 -16.73 -10.86 -11.79
C SER A 553 -17.67 -11.84 -11.08
N ALA A 554 -18.49 -11.38 -10.13
CA ALA A 554 -19.47 -12.25 -9.47
C ALA A 554 -20.33 -13.03 -10.47
N ALA A 555 -20.58 -12.48 -11.69
CA ALA A 555 -21.27 -13.13 -12.79
C ALA A 555 -20.43 -14.23 -13.49
N ALA A 556 -19.11 -14.13 -13.51
CA ALA A 556 -18.26 -15.15 -14.14
C ALA A 556 -18.05 -16.36 -13.23
N ARG A 557 -18.21 -16.24 -11.90
CA ARG A 557 -18.12 -17.38 -10.97
C ARG A 557 -19.21 -18.42 -11.18
N SER A 558 -20.35 -18.04 -11.72
CA SER A 558 -21.44 -18.96 -12.04
C SER A 558 -21.13 -19.93 -13.20
N GLN A 559 -20.06 -19.66 -13.99
CA GLN A 559 -19.64 -20.49 -15.13
C GLN A 559 -18.39 -21.34 -14.87
N GLY A 560 -17.88 -21.35 -13.62
CA GLY A 560 -16.61 -21.96 -13.24
C GLY A 560 -15.44 -20.99 -13.42
N SER A 561 -14.60 -20.89 -12.42
CA SER A 561 -13.39 -20.07 -12.45
C SER A 561 -12.15 -20.97 -12.34
N GLN A 562 -11.00 -20.45 -12.72
CA GLN A 562 -9.73 -21.14 -12.60
C GLN A 562 -8.74 -20.34 -11.76
N VAL A 563 -7.91 -21.04 -11.02
CA VAL A 563 -6.75 -20.48 -10.36
C VAL A 563 -5.52 -21.31 -10.67
N ALA A 564 -4.45 -20.63 -11.07
CA ALA A 564 -3.15 -21.25 -11.30
C ALA A 564 -2.28 -21.11 -10.06
N PHE A 565 -1.55 -22.17 -9.76
CA PHE A 565 -0.52 -22.22 -8.73
C PHE A 565 0.82 -22.58 -9.35
N GLN A 566 1.87 -21.99 -8.79
CA GLN A 566 3.24 -22.39 -9.06
C GLN A 566 3.73 -23.27 -7.91
N ALA A 567 4.26 -24.45 -8.25
CA ALA A 567 4.91 -25.30 -7.25
C ALA A 567 6.34 -24.82 -7.01
N SER A 568 6.66 -24.49 -5.76
CA SER A 568 8.04 -24.20 -5.36
C SER A 568 8.79 -25.53 -5.21
N ILE A 569 9.68 -25.81 -6.16
CA ILE A 569 10.42 -27.09 -6.25
C ILE A 569 11.76 -27.05 -5.51
N TYR A 570 12.16 -25.92 -4.93
CA TYR A 570 13.40 -25.80 -4.20
C TYR A 570 13.21 -26.08 -2.70
N PRO A 571 14.17 -26.84 -2.08
CA PRO A 571 14.07 -27.12 -0.68
C PRO A 571 14.22 -25.84 0.14
N GLN A 572 13.24 -25.55 0.96
CA GLN A 572 13.28 -24.52 2.00
C GLN A 572 14.19 -25.00 3.15
N THR A 573 15.43 -25.40 2.85
CA THR A 573 16.36 -25.90 3.87
C THR A 573 17.18 -24.75 4.44
N ASN A 574 17.06 -24.58 5.74
CA ASN A 574 17.84 -23.65 6.52
C ASN A 574 19.28 -24.17 6.70
N ASN A 575 20.06 -24.29 5.60
CA ASN A 575 21.47 -24.69 5.64
C ASN A 575 22.41 -23.54 6.07
N TYR A 576 21.84 -22.55 6.76
CA TYR A 576 22.54 -21.40 7.29
C TYR A 576 23.72 -21.79 8.18
N ALA A 577 23.52 -22.84 9.00
CA ALA A 577 24.55 -23.37 9.86
C ALA A 577 25.75 -23.95 9.08
N ALA A 578 25.52 -24.59 7.93
CA ALA A 578 26.58 -25.14 7.10
C ALA A 578 27.37 -24.05 6.35
N ALA A 579 26.68 -23.00 5.84
CA ALA A 579 27.34 -21.86 5.21
C ALA A 579 28.10 -20.99 6.23
N ALA A 580 27.57 -20.83 7.44
CA ALA A 580 28.23 -20.13 8.53
C ALA A 580 29.44 -20.92 9.09
N ALA A 581 29.40 -22.26 9.05
CA ALA A 581 30.50 -23.12 9.48
C ALA A 581 31.66 -23.17 8.47
N ALA A 582 31.39 -22.90 7.18
CA ALA A 582 32.40 -22.84 6.13
C ALA A 582 33.06 -21.47 5.98
N GLY A 583 32.52 -20.43 6.62
CA GLY A 583 32.98 -19.05 6.49
C GLY A 583 34.15 -18.70 7.39
N ILE A 584 34.87 -17.65 7.06
CA ILE A 584 35.90 -17.06 7.90
C ILE A 584 35.24 -16.54 9.19
N PRO A 585 35.69 -16.94 10.39
CA PRO A 585 35.07 -16.48 11.63
C PRO A 585 35.02 -14.96 11.73
N GLY A 586 33.85 -14.42 12.04
CA GLY A 586 33.60 -12.99 12.22
C GLY A 586 33.22 -12.20 10.95
N VAL A 587 33.23 -12.81 9.76
CA VAL A 587 32.77 -12.18 8.52
C VAL A 587 31.28 -12.47 8.30
N ARG A 588 30.45 -11.46 8.47
CA ARG A 588 29.05 -11.47 8.06
C ARG A 588 28.86 -10.40 7.00
N GLY A 589 28.46 -10.79 5.81
CA GLY A 589 28.24 -9.86 4.70
C GLY A 589 26.93 -10.13 3.98
N PRO A 590 26.48 -9.18 3.12
CA PRO A 590 25.21 -9.30 2.40
C PRO A 590 25.19 -10.46 1.40
N PHE A 591 26.37 -11.00 1.00
CA PHE A 591 26.48 -12.07 0.01
C PHE A 591 26.63 -13.47 0.61
N THR A 592 27.02 -13.59 1.87
CA THR A 592 27.22 -14.88 2.58
C THR A 592 26.30 -15.04 3.78
N GLY A 593 25.61 -13.97 4.18
CA GLY A 593 24.72 -13.95 5.31
C GLY A 593 23.26 -14.26 4.93
N GLN A 594 22.40 -14.08 5.91
CA GLN A 594 20.94 -14.29 5.86
C GLN A 594 20.24 -13.56 4.70
N TRP A 595 20.87 -12.56 4.13
CA TRP A 595 20.35 -11.70 3.09
C TRP A 595 20.71 -12.14 1.66
N SER A 596 21.68 -13.08 1.52
CA SER A 596 22.26 -13.44 0.23
C SER A 596 21.43 -14.42 -0.59
N THR A 597 20.31 -14.91 -0.09
CA THR A 597 19.75 -16.17 -0.56
C THR A 597 18.30 -16.10 -0.99
N ASN A 598 17.78 -14.91 -1.30
CA ASN A 598 16.42 -14.80 -1.83
C ASN A 598 16.41 -14.85 -3.36
N PHE A 599 16.74 -16.04 -3.90
CA PHE A 599 16.77 -16.30 -5.35
C PHE A 599 15.48 -16.96 -5.88
N ASP A 600 14.44 -17.11 -5.06
CA ASP A 600 13.21 -17.80 -5.45
C ASP A 600 12.57 -17.17 -6.69
N TRP A 601 12.64 -15.84 -6.81
CA TRP A 601 12.18 -15.12 -7.98
C TRP A 601 12.95 -15.46 -9.27
N LEU A 602 14.20 -15.95 -9.18
CA LEU A 602 15.01 -16.42 -10.32
C LEU A 602 14.63 -17.84 -10.76
N THR A 603 13.96 -18.60 -9.90
CA THR A 603 13.77 -20.04 -10.06
C THR A 603 12.31 -20.45 -10.14
N VAL A 604 11.40 -19.50 -10.32
CA VAL A 604 9.94 -19.74 -10.35
C VAL A 604 9.53 -20.70 -11.48
N ASP A 605 10.23 -20.70 -12.61
CA ASP A 605 9.87 -21.49 -13.79
C ASP A 605 11.14 -21.95 -14.52
N THR A 606 11.82 -22.95 -13.96
CA THR A 606 13.14 -23.40 -14.46
C THR A 606 13.09 -24.72 -15.23
N VAL A 607 12.04 -25.51 -15.07
CA VAL A 607 11.94 -26.83 -15.69
C VAL A 607 10.67 -26.94 -16.54
N HIS A 608 10.83 -27.29 -17.81
CA HIS A 608 9.76 -27.40 -18.78
C HIS A 608 9.69 -28.80 -19.38
N TYR A 609 8.49 -29.21 -19.73
CA TYR A 609 8.22 -30.35 -20.61
C TYR A 609 7.29 -29.89 -21.73
N ASP A 610 7.70 -30.13 -22.97
CA ASP A 610 6.98 -29.72 -24.17
C ASP A 610 6.59 -28.22 -24.16
N GLY A 611 7.53 -27.35 -23.67
CA GLY A 611 7.36 -25.91 -23.58
C GLY A 611 6.49 -25.41 -22.42
N VAL A 612 6.00 -26.32 -21.55
CA VAL A 612 5.16 -25.97 -20.40
C VAL A 612 5.90 -26.22 -19.10
N GLY A 613 5.83 -25.27 -18.17
CA GLY A 613 6.45 -25.39 -16.85
C GLY A 613 5.88 -26.58 -16.06
N VAL A 614 6.77 -27.42 -15.54
CA VAL A 614 6.38 -28.62 -14.76
C VAL A 614 5.78 -28.21 -13.40
N ASN A 615 6.08 -27.01 -12.96
CA ASN A 615 5.59 -26.43 -11.70
C ASN A 615 4.22 -25.75 -11.81
N LEU A 616 3.59 -25.71 -12.97
CA LEU A 616 2.28 -25.07 -13.19
C LEU A 616 1.12 -26.04 -12.94
N PHE A 617 0.22 -25.67 -12.01
CA PHE A 617 -1.01 -26.41 -11.65
C PHE A 617 -2.21 -25.50 -11.81
N VAL A 618 -3.20 -25.90 -12.60
CA VAL A 618 -4.42 -25.13 -12.84
C VAL A 618 -5.60 -25.86 -12.19
N PHE A 619 -6.23 -25.22 -11.20
CA PHE A 619 -7.41 -25.75 -10.52
C PHE A 619 -8.67 -25.16 -11.13
N ASP A 620 -9.65 -26.03 -11.42
CA ASP A 620 -11.02 -25.65 -11.74
C ASP A 620 -11.81 -25.47 -10.45
N LEU A 621 -12.55 -24.38 -10.33
CA LEU A 621 -13.30 -24.02 -9.13
C LEU A 621 -14.80 -24.00 -9.41
N ASP A 622 -15.60 -24.45 -8.44
CA ASP A 622 -17.05 -24.24 -8.42
C ASP A 622 -17.43 -22.81 -8.00
N ALA A 623 -18.72 -22.55 -7.94
CA ALA A 623 -19.26 -21.25 -7.55
C ALA A 623 -18.92 -20.83 -6.10
N THR A 624 -18.55 -21.79 -5.24
CA THR A 624 -18.15 -21.54 -3.84
C THR A 624 -16.65 -21.29 -3.70
N GLY A 625 -15.87 -21.41 -4.78
CA GLY A 625 -14.42 -21.31 -4.79
C GLY A 625 -13.71 -22.60 -4.40
N SER A 626 -14.44 -23.72 -4.27
CA SER A 626 -13.85 -25.04 -4.00
C SER A 626 -13.34 -25.69 -5.29
N ALA A 627 -12.16 -26.28 -5.24
CA ALA A 627 -11.57 -26.98 -6.38
C ALA A 627 -12.40 -28.24 -6.71
N THR A 628 -12.81 -28.36 -7.95
CA THR A 628 -13.47 -29.54 -8.50
C THR A 628 -12.50 -30.46 -9.23
N GLY A 629 -11.39 -29.89 -9.74
CA GLY A 629 -10.35 -30.62 -10.44
C GLY A 629 -9.06 -29.84 -10.50
N VAL A 630 -7.98 -30.52 -10.92
CA VAL A 630 -6.66 -29.90 -11.15
C VAL A 630 -6.02 -30.48 -12.40
N THR A 631 -5.36 -29.62 -13.15
CA THR A 631 -4.52 -30.00 -14.29
C THR A 631 -3.08 -29.62 -13.99
N PRO A 632 -2.18 -30.58 -13.70
CA PRO A 632 -0.74 -30.35 -13.81
C PRO A 632 -0.41 -30.07 -15.29
N ALA A 633 -0.14 -28.81 -15.62
CA ALA A 633 -0.19 -28.32 -17.01
C ALA A 633 0.76 -29.08 -17.95
N ALA A 634 1.99 -29.37 -17.52
CA ALA A 634 2.97 -30.12 -18.31
C ALA A 634 2.58 -31.60 -18.51
N MET A 635 1.77 -32.18 -17.63
CA MET A 635 1.33 -33.58 -17.71
C MET A 635 0.07 -33.75 -18.61
N LYS A 636 -0.58 -32.65 -18.97
CA LYS A 636 -1.75 -32.62 -19.88
C LYS A 636 -2.89 -33.54 -19.46
N ALA A 637 -2.99 -33.88 -18.19
CA ALA A 637 -4.02 -34.78 -17.64
C ALA A 637 -4.86 -34.03 -16.61
N LYS A 638 -6.17 -33.93 -16.85
CA LYS A 638 -7.11 -33.39 -15.88
C LYS A 638 -7.40 -34.46 -14.82
N LEU A 639 -7.34 -34.07 -13.56
CA LEU A 639 -7.64 -34.90 -12.41
C LEU A 639 -8.86 -34.32 -11.71
N GLU A 640 -9.88 -35.13 -11.47
CA GLU A 640 -11.09 -34.73 -10.77
C GLU A 640 -10.95 -34.98 -9.26
N ARG A 641 -11.53 -34.10 -8.44
CA ARG A 641 -11.49 -34.23 -6.98
C ARG A 641 -12.38 -35.38 -6.53
N THR A 642 -11.83 -36.30 -5.70
CA THR A 642 -12.53 -37.47 -5.15
C THR A 642 -12.93 -37.27 -3.71
#